data_a1cf26bdd264bed93549a2f8ddba096a
#
_entry.id   a1cf26bdd264bed93549a2f8ddba096a
#
_cell.length_a   1.000
_cell.length_b   1.000
_cell.length_c   1.000
_cell.angle_alpha   90.00
_cell.angle_beta   90.00
_cell.angle_gamma   90.00
#
_symmetry.space_group_name_H-M   'P 1'
#
loop_
_entity.id
_entity.type
_entity.pdbx_description
1 polymer ?
#
loop_
_entity_poly.entity_id
_entity_poly.type
_entity_poly.pdbx_seq_one_letter_code
_entity_poly.pdbx_strand_id
1 'polypeptide(L)'
;MGIRDRIRTRLVKQFELQYVKELEEKKVTYEEWLAGGRGSDFHPNGAKAQSEGSILLLQAREGVLAQGAEDCIRSYFDEHPEVLIAYGDEDVQDPSDGTLLAPWFKPDWSPDTFLSEMYWGNVIAVRRAWLEKQNDISIEELTADSLSDEDLQKGLAKLAVAAGGFEAGCQAIGHIPNVVFHANSLKEQERCRALSMEQSVERLRGKEKSVARSMVSIIIPSKDHPGILRQGLQAIYDTLGKAGVEILVVDNGSSENNRRSIEAFLKEAPVPAAYLYEPMEFHFSRMCNLGAQHAKGEFLLFLNDDVEMRCEGWLERMVEKASQPYAGAVGMKLYYPDSVRMQHDGIVNLPMGPVHKLQFLEDDKEYYYGYNTIDRDVLAVTGACLMVHRDKFRQAGGMSEELPVAFNDVDLCYTLWELGYHNIVLNSVHAWHHESLSRGDDESPQKLKRLMNEKEKLYRKHPELKEGRDPYYSEALNRDGLDTGIRPAYITAGNHIQVSAPVKKQLNLGKYRRDNCLLYRVERCEEACIQGYGVVLGDNNACYERMLVLWRQEEIVAEGREPGLTELGLTEPGFKEPEGQITCFCIPLSGQYRPDLGENMPDQSNVELCGFWWKPLPGSLPPGRYRLGMTACSKTGRIKLINWSSHVLQTGLKGWKEE
;
A
#
# COMPACT_ATOMS: atom_id res chain seq x y z
N MET A 1 36.33 10.23 -8.33
CA MET A 1 35.64 9.70 -7.16
C MET A 1 36.62 9.61 -5.98
N GLY A 2 36.44 10.43 -4.94
CA GLY A 2 37.32 10.51 -3.78
C GLY A 2 37.20 9.25 -2.89
N ILE A 3 38.19 9.03 -2.00
CA ILE A 3 38.16 7.89 -1.07
C ILE A 3 36.88 7.95 -0.18
N ARG A 4 36.45 9.15 0.20
CA ARG A 4 35.20 9.36 0.97
C ARG A 4 33.96 8.89 0.19
N ASP A 5 33.86 9.18 -1.10
CA ASP A 5 32.73 8.76 -1.94
C ASP A 5 32.67 7.24 -2.09
N ARG A 6 33.83 6.57 -2.24
CA ARG A 6 33.88 5.10 -2.29
C ARG A 6 33.46 4.44 -0.96
N ILE A 7 33.86 5.03 0.16
CA ILE A 7 33.45 4.53 1.50
C ILE A 7 31.95 4.70 1.68
N ARG A 8 31.41 5.86 1.30
CA ARG A 8 29.98 6.18 1.37
C ARG A 8 29.17 5.23 0.50
N THR A 9 29.50 5.07 -0.78
CA THR A 9 28.85 4.13 -1.71
C THR A 9 28.85 2.70 -1.16
N ARG A 10 29.96 2.28 -0.51
CA ARG A 10 30.08 0.94 0.08
C ARG A 10 29.19 0.79 1.32
N LEU A 11 29.08 1.81 2.17
CA LEU A 11 28.20 1.82 3.33
C LEU A 11 26.72 1.81 2.92
N VAL A 12 26.33 2.66 1.98
CA VAL A 12 24.96 2.69 1.44
C VAL A 12 24.60 1.32 0.87
N LYS A 13 25.44 0.73 0.02
CA LYS A 13 25.20 -0.61 -0.53
C LYS A 13 25.12 -1.71 0.55
N GLN A 14 25.84 -1.56 1.65
CA GLN A 14 25.80 -2.50 2.78
C GLN A 14 24.51 -2.37 3.57
N PHE A 15 24.03 -1.13 3.82
CA PHE A 15 22.72 -0.85 4.42
C PHE A 15 21.58 -1.39 3.54
N GLU A 16 21.63 -1.18 2.25
CA GLU A 16 20.63 -1.66 1.30
C GLU A 16 20.54 -3.19 1.26
N LEU A 17 21.68 -3.88 1.25
CA LEU A 17 21.72 -5.35 1.31
C LEU A 17 21.18 -5.89 2.65
N GLN A 18 21.48 -5.21 3.76
CA GLN A 18 20.96 -5.57 5.07
C GLN A 18 19.44 -5.34 5.13
N TYR A 19 18.96 -4.23 4.56
CA TYR A 19 17.54 -3.91 4.48
C TYR A 19 16.75 -4.96 3.66
N VAL A 20 17.23 -5.34 2.47
CA VAL A 20 16.61 -6.40 1.66
C VAL A 20 16.54 -7.73 2.43
N LYS A 21 17.61 -8.09 3.15
CA LYS A 21 17.64 -9.29 3.99
C LYS A 21 16.62 -9.22 5.14
N GLU A 22 16.48 -8.07 5.79
CA GLU A 22 15.48 -7.85 6.84
C GLU A 22 14.04 -7.93 6.31
N LEU A 23 13.79 -7.47 5.08
CA LEU A 23 12.49 -7.62 4.41
C LEU A 23 12.17 -9.11 4.15
N GLU A 24 13.14 -9.91 3.72
CA GLU A 24 12.94 -11.35 3.51
C GLU A 24 12.67 -12.11 4.81
N GLU A 25 13.30 -11.71 5.92
CA GLU A 25 13.08 -12.30 7.24
C GLU A 25 11.71 -11.96 7.85
N LYS A 26 11.03 -10.92 7.34
CA LYS A 26 9.71 -10.45 7.82
C LYS A 26 8.52 -11.04 7.07
N LYS A 27 8.72 -11.89 6.06
CA LYS A 27 7.64 -12.47 5.27
C LYS A 27 6.70 -13.30 6.14
N VAL A 28 5.41 -13.01 6.03
CA VAL A 28 4.31 -13.78 6.62
C VAL A 28 3.79 -14.74 5.55
N THR A 29 3.60 -16.01 5.91
CA THR A 29 2.99 -16.97 5.01
C THR A 29 1.48 -16.75 4.90
N TYR A 30 0.87 -17.22 3.82
CA TYR A 30 -0.58 -17.10 3.66
C TYR A 30 -1.34 -17.92 4.72
N GLU A 31 -0.81 -19.08 5.12
CA GLU A 31 -1.36 -19.90 6.21
C GLU A 31 -1.36 -19.13 7.55
N GLU A 32 -0.27 -18.42 7.87
CA GLU A 32 -0.21 -17.56 9.06
C GLU A 32 -1.22 -16.41 8.98
N TRP A 33 -1.43 -15.85 7.78
CA TRP A 33 -2.41 -14.78 7.54
C TRP A 33 -3.85 -15.28 7.73
N LEU A 34 -4.19 -16.45 7.18
CA LEU A 34 -5.49 -17.10 7.37
C LEU A 34 -5.76 -17.44 8.84
N ALA A 35 -4.75 -17.99 9.55
CA ALA A 35 -4.85 -18.33 10.96
C ALA A 35 -5.09 -17.10 11.87
N GLY A 36 -4.79 -15.91 11.40
CA GLY A 36 -5.08 -14.64 12.09
C GLY A 36 -6.52 -14.14 11.98
N GLY A 37 -7.44 -14.87 11.32
CA GLY A 37 -8.90 -14.64 11.39
C GLY A 37 -9.54 -13.90 10.22
N ARG A 38 -8.87 -13.70 9.07
CA ARG A 38 -9.51 -13.05 7.90
C ARG A 38 -10.08 -13.99 6.83
N GLY A 39 -9.85 -15.29 6.95
CA GLY A 39 -10.41 -16.27 6.00
C GLY A 39 -11.84 -16.72 6.30
N SER A 40 -12.43 -16.36 7.46
CA SER A 40 -13.68 -16.96 7.91
C SER A 40 -14.74 -16.02 8.50
N ASP A 41 -14.44 -14.73 8.70
CA ASP A 41 -15.35 -13.84 9.44
C ASP A 41 -16.04 -12.80 8.54
N PHE A 42 -16.76 -13.29 7.51
CA PHE A 42 -17.83 -12.50 6.95
C PHE A 42 -19.12 -12.79 7.74
N HIS A 43 -19.45 -11.93 8.71
CA HIS A 43 -20.78 -11.87 9.30
C HIS A 43 -21.58 -10.80 8.56
N PRO A 44 -22.51 -11.16 7.66
CA PRO A 44 -23.45 -10.19 7.13
C PRO A 44 -24.25 -9.62 8.29
N ASN A 45 -24.21 -8.31 8.48
CA ASN A 45 -25.15 -7.63 9.36
C ASN A 45 -26.57 -8.01 8.90
N GLY A 46 -27.33 -8.62 9.75
CA GLY A 46 -28.58 -9.37 9.55
C GLY A 46 -29.73 -8.69 8.81
N ALA A 47 -29.48 -8.12 7.64
CA ALA A 47 -30.49 -7.73 6.67
C ALA A 47 -30.71 -8.88 5.69
N LYS A 48 -31.88 -9.51 5.75
CA LYS A 48 -32.30 -10.52 4.76
C LYS A 48 -32.33 -9.86 3.39
N ALA A 49 -31.36 -10.21 2.52
CA ALA A 49 -31.31 -9.80 1.13
C ALA A 49 -32.60 -10.28 0.41
N GLN A 50 -33.38 -9.32 -0.10
CA GLN A 50 -34.54 -9.58 -0.95
C GLN A 50 -34.14 -9.45 -2.41
N SER A 51 -33.42 -10.44 -2.98
CA SER A 51 -33.39 -10.57 -4.46
C SER A 51 -32.60 -11.81 -4.91
N GLU A 52 -33.16 -13.01 -4.78
CA GLU A 52 -32.75 -14.14 -5.59
C GLU A 52 -32.93 -13.78 -7.07
N GLY A 53 -31.84 -13.75 -7.85
CA GLY A 53 -31.85 -13.53 -9.30
C GLY A 53 -31.45 -12.15 -9.82
N SER A 54 -31.15 -11.16 -8.97
CA SER A 54 -30.77 -9.82 -9.43
C SER A 54 -29.30 -9.68 -9.87
N ILE A 55 -28.42 -10.57 -9.42
CA ILE A 55 -27.00 -10.62 -9.75
C ILE A 55 -26.70 -11.91 -10.50
N LEU A 56 -25.96 -11.78 -11.60
CA LEU A 56 -25.41 -12.88 -12.37
C LEU A 56 -23.95 -13.07 -12.02
N LEU A 57 -23.55 -14.29 -11.67
CA LEU A 57 -22.16 -14.65 -11.45
C LEU A 57 -21.61 -15.30 -12.73
N LEU A 58 -20.53 -14.73 -13.25
CA LEU A 58 -19.77 -15.25 -14.37
C LEU A 58 -18.51 -15.90 -13.82
N GLN A 59 -18.38 -17.21 -13.97
CA GLN A 59 -17.18 -17.94 -13.57
C GLN A 59 -16.35 -18.30 -14.80
N ALA A 60 -15.13 -17.76 -14.87
CA ALA A 60 -14.27 -17.89 -16.04
C ALA A 60 -13.50 -19.20 -16.11
N ARG A 61 -13.21 -19.83 -14.95
CA ARG A 61 -12.35 -21.02 -14.84
C ARG A 61 -12.82 -21.97 -13.74
N GLU A 62 -12.18 -23.15 -13.69
CA GLU A 62 -12.47 -24.16 -12.69
C GLU A 62 -12.04 -23.71 -11.28
N GLY A 63 -12.92 -23.91 -10.35
CA GLY A 63 -12.74 -23.57 -8.93
C GLY A 63 -14.06 -23.53 -8.19
N VAL A 64 -14.02 -23.06 -6.96
CA VAL A 64 -15.20 -23.00 -6.08
C VAL A 64 -15.34 -21.62 -5.45
N LEU A 65 -16.58 -21.19 -5.24
CA LEU A 65 -16.84 -19.98 -4.45
C LEU A 65 -16.39 -20.21 -3.00
N ALA A 66 -15.75 -19.21 -2.43
CA ALA A 66 -15.41 -19.22 -1.01
C ALA A 66 -16.68 -19.28 -0.14
N GLN A 67 -16.55 -19.84 1.06
CA GLN A 67 -17.68 -19.92 1.97
C GLN A 67 -18.23 -18.52 2.30
N GLY A 68 -19.53 -18.27 2.07
CA GLY A 68 -20.18 -16.97 2.29
C GLY A 68 -19.95 -15.94 1.17
N ALA A 69 -19.27 -16.29 0.07
CA ALA A 69 -18.98 -15.38 -1.03
C ALA A 69 -20.24 -14.79 -1.67
N GLU A 70 -21.30 -15.59 -1.86
CA GLU A 70 -22.55 -15.09 -2.43
C GLU A 70 -23.21 -14.01 -1.55
N ASP A 71 -23.21 -14.19 -0.24
CA ASP A 71 -23.77 -13.21 0.69
C ASP A 71 -22.91 -11.94 0.71
N CYS A 72 -21.58 -12.09 0.65
CA CYS A 72 -20.63 -11.00 0.54
C CYS A 72 -20.90 -10.16 -0.73
N ILE A 73 -21.02 -10.83 -1.88
CA ILE A 73 -21.29 -10.18 -3.16
C ILE A 73 -22.64 -9.45 -3.12
N ARG A 74 -23.69 -10.07 -2.58
CA ARG A 74 -25.01 -9.43 -2.47
C ARG A 74 -24.97 -8.21 -1.58
N SER A 75 -24.39 -8.30 -0.38
CA SER A 75 -24.24 -7.16 0.53
C SER A 75 -23.50 -6.01 -0.13
N TYR A 76 -22.42 -6.30 -0.86
CA TYR A 76 -21.66 -5.29 -1.59
C TYR A 76 -22.52 -4.53 -2.61
N PHE A 77 -23.32 -5.23 -3.41
CA PHE A 77 -24.22 -4.58 -4.36
C PHE A 77 -25.38 -3.81 -3.70
N ASP A 78 -25.83 -4.24 -2.52
CA ASP A 78 -26.85 -3.54 -1.75
C ASP A 78 -26.31 -2.21 -1.17
N GLU A 79 -25.06 -2.22 -0.72
CA GLU A 79 -24.35 -1.04 -0.19
C GLU A 79 -23.88 -0.09 -1.31
N HIS A 80 -23.68 -0.60 -2.53
CA HIS A 80 -23.18 0.13 -3.69
C HIS A 80 -24.16 0.07 -4.88
N PRO A 81 -25.26 0.84 -4.83
CA PRO A 81 -26.28 0.81 -5.88
C PRO A 81 -25.79 1.31 -7.25
N GLU A 82 -24.72 2.10 -7.29
CA GLU A 82 -24.05 2.60 -8.51
C GLU A 82 -23.25 1.52 -9.24
N VAL A 83 -22.80 0.46 -8.54
CA VAL A 83 -21.98 -0.60 -9.10
C VAL A 83 -22.82 -1.51 -9.99
N LEU A 84 -22.36 -1.74 -11.22
CA LEU A 84 -22.96 -2.60 -12.22
C LEU A 84 -22.21 -3.94 -12.36
N ILE A 85 -20.88 -3.89 -12.19
CA ILE A 85 -19.96 -5.02 -12.27
C ILE A 85 -19.09 -5.00 -11.03
N ALA A 86 -18.90 -6.15 -10.38
CA ALA A 86 -17.95 -6.30 -9.29
C ALA A 86 -17.09 -7.56 -9.46
N TYR A 87 -15.86 -7.50 -8.98
CA TYR A 87 -14.92 -8.62 -8.86
C TYR A 87 -14.37 -8.65 -7.44
N GLY A 88 -13.84 -9.78 -7.01
CA GLY A 88 -13.25 -9.91 -5.68
C GLY A 88 -11.86 -10.52 -5.72
N ASP A 89 -11.23 -10.56 -4.55
CA ASP A 89 -9.96 -11.26 -4.35
C ASP A 89 -10.13 -12.77 -4.55
N GLU A 90 -9.04 -13.45 -4.85
CA GLU A 90 -9.04 -14.90 -5.00
C GLU A 90 -7.75 -15.53 -4.48
N ASP A 91 -7.80 -16.82 -4.25
CA ASP A 91 -6.63 -17.64 -3.94
C ASP A 91 -6.69 -18.98 -4.68
N VAL A 92 -5.78 -19.87 -4.35
CA VAL A 92 -5.76 -21.23 -4.91
C VAL A 92 -6.00 -22.22 -3.78
N GLN A 93 -6.93 -23.15 -3.98
CA GLN A 93 -7.14 -24.28 -3.09
C GLN A 93 -6.52 -25.55 -3.68
N ASP A 94 -5.56 -26.15 -2.97
CA ASP A 94 -5.01 -27.44 -3.38
C ASP A 94 -6.10 -28.52 -3.27
N PRO A 95 -6.47 -29.17 -4.38
CA PRO A 95 -7.56 -30.16 -4.36
C PRO A 95 -7.21 -31.45 -3.60
N SER A 96 -5.95 -31.68 -3.26
CA SER A 96 -5.50 -32.90 -2.57
C SER A 96 -5.72 -32.82 -1.06
N ASP A 97 -5.57 -31.67 -0.44
CA ASP A 97 -5.67 -31.49 1.02
C ASP A 97 -6.49 -30.26 1.45
N GLY A 98 -6.95 -29.45 0.49
CA GLY A 98 -7.73 -28.24 0.76
C GLY A 98 -6.91 -27.04 1.24
N THR A 99 -5.58 -27.12 1.21
CA THR A 99 -4.70 -26.02 1.60
C THR A 99 -4.90 -24.81 0.70
N LEU A 100 -5.07 -23.64 1.31
CA LEU A 100 -5.18 -22.35 0.60
C LEU A 100 -3.80 -21.72 0.42
N LEU A 101 -3.51 -21.25 -0.80
CA LEU A 101 -2.22 -20.69 -1.17
C LEU A 101 -2.36 -19.60 -2.24
N ALA A 102 -1.28 -18.87 -2.50
CA ALA A 102 -1.19 -17.87 -3.56
C ALA A 102 -2.35 -16.85 -3.61
N PRO A 103 -2.61 -16.09 -2.52
CA PRO A 103 -3.67 -15.11 -2.51
C PRO A 103 -3.37 -13.98 -3.50
N TRP A 104 -4.37 -13.63 -4.29
CA TRP A 104 -4.34 -12.52 -5.22
C TRP A 104 -5.30 -11.43 -4.74
N PHE A 105 -4.77 -10.49 -3.95
CA PHE A 105 -5.47 -9.29 -3.50
C PHE A 105 -5.37 -8.23 -4.59
N LYS A 106 -6.49 -7.79 -5.08
CA LYS A 106 -6.61 -6.99 -6.29
C LYS A 106 -6.73 -5.50 -5.95
N PRO A 107 -6.38 -4.59 -6.89
CA PRO A 107 -6.67 -3.17 -6.75
C PRO A 107 -8.16 -2.88 -6.96
N ASP A 108 -8.62 -1.71 -6.56
CA ASP A 108 -9.88 -1.14 -7.03
C ASP A 108 -9.83 -0.94 -8.55
N TRP A 109 -10.95 -0.52 -9.18
CA TRP A 109 -10.98 -0.41 -10.64
C TRP A 109 -9.78 0.36 -11.19
N SER A 110 -9.06 -0.30 -12.08
CA SER A 110 -7.74 0.09 -12.57
C SER A 110 -7.70 -0.15 -14.08
N PRO A 111 -8.09 0.84 -14.91
CA PRO A 111 -8.25 0.64 -16.37
C PRO A 111 -6.96 0.22 -17.08
N ASP A 112 -5.79 0.78 -16.73
CA ASP A 112 -4.51 0.39 -17.36
C ASP A 112 -4.01 -0.97 -16.89
N THR A 113 -4.20 -1.31 -15.62
CA THR A 113 -3.95 -2.66 -15.11
C THR A 113 -4.83 -3.68 -15.85
N PHE A 114 -6.12 -3.37 -16.06
CA PHE A 114 -7.05 -4.22 -16.81
C PHE A 114 -6.64 -4.38 -18.28
N LEU A 115 -6.12 -3.33 -18.91
CA LEU A 115 -5.60 -3.43 -20.29
C LEU A 115 -4.38 -4.35 -20.36
N SER A 116 -3.50 -4.29 -19.36
CA SER A 116 -2.26 -5.07 -19.33
C SER A 116 -2.49 -6.54 -19.00
N GLU A 117 -3.36 -6.83 -18.02
CA GLU A 117 -3.74 -8.20 -17.62
C GLU A 117 -5.20 -8.25 -17.15
N MET A 118 -5.85 -9.39 -17.34
CA MET A 118 -7.23 -9.61 -16.87
C MET A 118 -7.23 -9.88 -15.34
N TYR A 119 -7.02 -8.84 -14.55
CA TYR A 119 -6.92 -8.95 -13.08
C TYR A 119 -8.27 -9.12 -12.35
N TRP A 120 -9.42 -8.98 -13.05
CA TRP A 120 -10.71 -9.27 -12.41
C TRP A 120 -10.81 -10.70 -11.89
N GLY A 121 -9.98 -11.61 -12.42
CA GLY A 121 -9.90 -12.98 -11.95
C GLY A 121 -11.00 -13.88 -12.50
N ASN A 122 -11.35 -14.90 -11.72
CA ASN A 122 -12.17 -16.00 -12.18
C ASN A 122 -13.68 -15.82 -11.92
N VAL A 123 -14.06 -14.92 -11.00
CA VAL A 123 -15.47 -14.64 -10.70
C VAL A 123 -15.78 -13.16 -10.84
N ILE A 124 -16.75 -12.88 -11.69
CA ILE A 124 -17.26 -11.53 -11.92
C ILE A 124 -18.77 -11.53 -11.65
N ALA A 125 -19.24 -10.61 -10.85
CA ALA A 125 -20.63 -10.41 -10.53
C ALA A 125 -21.19 -9.23 -11.34
N VAL A 126 -22.36 -9.40 -11.96
CA VAL A 126 -22.97 -8.39 -12.84
C VAL A 126 -24.43 -8.19 -12.48
N ARG A 127 -24.91 -6.93 -12.40
CA ARG A 127 -26.36 -6.65 -12.26
C ARG A 127 -27.11 -7.15 -13.47
N ARG A 128 -27.92 -8.19 -13.29
CA ARG A 128 -28.72 -8.81 -14.37
C ARG A 128 -29.58 -7.79 -15.12
N ALA A 129 -30.32 -6.95 -14.40
CA ALA A 129 -31.23 -5.97 -14.99
C ALA A 129 -30.53 -4.88 -15.85
N TRP A 130 -29.24 -4.62 -15.59
CA TRP A 130 -28.42 -3.78 -16.46
C TRP A 130 -27.91 -4.56 -17.67
N LEU A 131 -27.40 -5.78 -17.47
CA LEU A 131 -26.86 -6.62 -18.54
C LEU A 131 -27.90 -6.95 -19.61
N GLU A 132 -29.14 -7.25 -19.22
CA GLU A 132 -30.25 -7.53 -20.12
C GLU A 132 -30.63 -6.35 -21.03
N LYS A 133 -30.17 -5.15 -20.75
CA LYS A 133 -30.37 -3.96 -21.60
C LYS A 133 -29.23 -3.73 -22.57
N GLN A 134 -28.14 -4.50 -22.49
CA GLN A 134 -27.00 -4.38 -23.38
C GLN A 134 -27.24 -5.22 -24.65
N ASN A 135 -27.46 -4.55 -25.79
CA ASN A 135 -27.81 -5.24 -27.05
C ASN A 135 -26.64 -6.05 -27.64
N ASP A 136 -25.40 -5.66 -27.34
CA ASP A 136 -24.18 -6.24 -27.93
C ASP A 136 -23.51 -7.27 -27.02
N ILE A 137 -24.14 -7.65 -25.90
CA ILE A 137 -23.62 -8.60 -24.91
C ILE A 137 -24.65 -9.70 -24.70
N SER A 138 -24.34 -10.93 -25.10
CA SER A 138 -25.19 -12.11 -24.87
C SER A 138 -24.82 -12.77 -23.55
N ILE A 139 -25.83 -13.01 -22.70
CA ILE A 139 -25.66 -13.74 -21.44
C ILE A 139 -25.23 -15.18 -21.72
N GLU A 140 -25.83 -15.80 -22.74
CA GLU A 140 -25.52 -17.16 -23.17
C GLU A 140 -24.07 -17.30 -23.62
N GLU A 141 -23.53 -16.30 -24.33
CA GLU A 141 -22.12 -16.27 -24.75
C GLU A 141 -21.19 -16.16 -23.52
N LEU A 142 -21.57 -15.39 -22.49
CA LEU A 142 -20.75 -15.19 -21.28
C LEU A 142 -20.82 -16.38 -20.29
N THR A 143 -21.86 -17.21 -20.38
CA THR A 143 -22.11 -18.35 -19.45
C THR A 143 -21.91 -19.72 -20.09
N ALA A 144 -21.35 -19.79 -21.32
CA ALA A 144 -21.09 -21.05 -22.00
C ALA A 144 -20.06 -21.92 -21.25
N ASP A 145 -20.33 -23.22 -21.10
CA ASP A 145 -19.49 -24.18 -20.36
C ASP A 145 -18.03 -24.30 -20.86
N SER A 146 -17.73 -23.77 -22.05
CA SER A 146 -16.39 -23.82 -22.66
C SER A 146 -16.07 -22.53 -23.41
N LEU A 147 -15.85 -21.43 -22.66
CA LEU A 147 -15.37 -20.18 -23.25
C LEU A 147 -13.90 -20.31 -23.67
N SER A 148 -13.61 -19.95 -24.92
CA SER A 148 -12.23 -19.75 -25.35
C SER A 148 -11.66 -18.49 -24.65
N ASP A 149 -10.32 -18.41 -24.53
CA ASP A 149 -9.66 -17.22 -23.97
C ASP A 149 -10.02 -15.96 -24.77
N GLU A 150 -10.14 -16.07 -26.10
CA GLU A 150 -10.53 -14.96 -26.98
C GLU A 150 -11.97 -14.50 -26.75
N ASP A 151 -12.93 -15.41 -26.53
CA ASP A 151 -14.33 -15.06 -26.29
C ASP A 151 -14.49 -14.45 -24.89
N LEU A 152 -13.76 -14.95 -23.89
CA LEU A 152 -13.69 -14.36 -22.55
C LEU A 152 -13.15 -12.92 -22.60
N GLN A 153 -12.02 -12.70 -23.28
CA GLN A 153 -11.45 -11.36 -23.47
C GLN A 153 -12.44 -10.40 -24.14
N LYS A 154 -13.10 -10.82 -25.23
CA LYS A 154 -14.10 -10.01 -25.93
C LYS A 154 -15.30 -9.68 -25.03
N GLY A 155 -15.81 -10.67 -24.30
CA GLY A 155 -16.95 -10.51 -23.40
C GLY A 155 -16.65 -9.52 -22.28
N LEU A 156 -15.53 -9.68 -21.59
CA LEU A 156 -15.11 -8.80 -20.50
C LEU A 156 -14.77 -7.39 -20.97
N ALA A 157 -14.13 -7.26 -22.15
CA ALA A 157 -13.89 -5.95 -22.76
C ALA A 157 -15.21 -5.22 -23.06
N LYS A 158 -16.22 -5.91 -23.61
CA LYS A 158 -17.54 -5.35 -23.84
C LYS A 158 -18.20 -4.89 -22.53
N LEU A 159 -18.13 -5.71 -21.47
CA LEU A 159 -18.66 -5.36 -20.15
C LEU A 159 -18.01 -4.08 -19.59
N ALA A 160 -16.67 -4.02 -19.61
CA ALA A 160 -15.93 -2.87 -19.11
C ALA A 160 -16.24 -1.58 -19.89
N VAL A 161 -16.29 -1.67 -21.23
CA VAL A 161 -16.63 -0.51 -22.09
C VAL A 161 -18.07 -0.07 -21.89
N ALA A 162 -19.03 -1.00 -21.84
CA ALA A 162 -20.45 -0.70 -21.64
C ALA A 162 -20.75 -0.10 -20.26
N ALA A 163 -19.96 -0.45 -19.24
CA ALA A 163 -20.03 0.15 -17.90
C ALA A 163 -19.38 1.54 -17.82
N GLY A 164 -18.77 2.05 -18.89
CA GLY A 164 -18.06 3.32 -18.88
C GLY A 164 -16.70 3.26 -18.16
N GLY A 165 -16.10 2.07 -18.08
CA GLY A 165 -14.87 1.83 -17.32
C GLY A 165 -13.66 2.65 -17.76
N PHE A 166 -13.68 3.13 -19.02
CA PHE A 166 -12.60 3.93 -19.60
C PHE A 166 -12.93 5.44 -19.68
N GLU A 167 -13.87 5.90 -18.88
CA GLU A 167 -14.21 7.31 -18.71
C GLU A 167 -13.75 7.79 -17.32
N ALA A 168 -13.44 9.08 -17.21
CA ALA A 168 -13.06 9.66 -15.92
C ALA A 168 -14.22 9.56 -14.91
N GLY A 169 -13.92 9.19 -13.68
CA GLY A 169 -14.88 9.10 -12.58
C GLY A 169 -15.83 7.91 -12.65
N CYS A 170 -15.46 6.83 -13.35
CA CYS A 170 -16.25 5.60 -13.37
C CYS A 170 -16.42 5.00 -11.97
N GLN A 171 -17.68 4.84 -11.52
CA GLN A 171 -18.06 4.19 -10.27
C GLN A 171 -18.85 2.89 -10.50
N ALA A 172 -19.04 2.51 -11.77
CA ALA A 172 -19.87 1.36 -12.14
C ALA A 172 -19.16 0.01 -12.00
N ILE A 173 -17.84 0.02 -11.83
CA ILE A 173 -17.01 -1.18 -11.64
C ILE A 173 -16.43 -1.13 -10.23
N GLY A 174 -16.77 -2.15 -9.42
CA GLY A 174 -16.40 -2.21 -8.01
C GLY A 174 -15.50 -3.41 -7.69
N HIS A 175 -14.71 -3.27 -6.61
CA HIS A 175 -13.86 -4.32 -6.05
C HIS A 175 -14.38 -4.74 -4.68
N ILE A 176 -14.52 -6.03 -4.46
CA ILE A 176 -14.87 -6.64 -3.18
C ILE A 176 -13.56 -7.09 -2.53
N PRO A 177 -13.05 -6.39 -1.48
CA PRO A 177 -11.74 -6.66 -0.89
C PRO A 177 -11.78 -7.90 0.04
N ASN A 178 -12.33 -9.00 -0.47
CA ASN A 178 -12.43 -10.28 0.21
C ASN A 178 -12.15 -11.40 -0.79
N VAL A 179 -11.55 -12.50 -0.32
CA VAL A 179 -11.41 -13.72 -1.12
C VAL A 179 -12.80 -14.32 -1.33
N VAL A 180 -13.28 -14.23 -2.56
CA VAL A 180 -14.61 -14.76 -2.96
C VAL A 180 -14.52 -16.06 -3.76
N PHE A 181 -13.33 -16.42 -4.22
CA PHE A 181 -13.14 -17.58 -5.08
C PHE A 181 -11.82 -18.30 -4.79
N HIS A 182 -11.86 -19.63 -4.83
CA HIS A 182 -10.71 -20.52 -4.75
C HIS A 182 -10.51 -21.19 -6.12
N ALA A 183 -9.44 -20.83 -6.84
CA ALA A 183 -9.06 -21.52 -8.08
C ALA A 183 -8.50 -22.92 -7.78
N ASN A 184 -8.74 -23.89 -8.68
CA ASN A 184 -8.28 -25.27 -8.48
C ASN A 184 -6.76 -25.43 -8.63
N SER A 185 -6.07 -24.48 -9.21
CA SER A 185 -4.61 -24.52 -9.39
C SER A 185 -4.00 -23.15 -9.68
N LEU A 186 -2.73 -22.98 -9.40
CA LEU A 186 -1.93 -21.81 -9.81
C LEU A 186 -2.00 -21.58 -11.33
N LYS A 187 -2.01 -22.66 -12.12
CA LYS A 187 -2.07 -22.56 -13.58
C LYS A 187 -3.34 -21.88 -14.07
N GLU A 188 -4.50 -22.14 -13.46
CA GLU A 188 -5.76 -21.49 -13.84
C GLU A 188 -5.75 -20.00 -13.45
N GLN A 189 -5.16 -19.65 -12.31
CA GLN A 189 -4.98 -18.26 -11.90
C GLN A 189 -4.02 -17.52 -12.85
N GLU A 190 -2.87 -18.10 -13.16
CA GLU A 190 -1.89 -17.55 -14.10
C GLU A 190 -2.46 -17.41 -15.52
N ARG A 191 -3.26 -18.36 -15.97
CA ARG A 191 -3.90 -18.30 -17.30
C ARG A 191 -4.86 -17.13 -17.42
N CYS A 192 -5.58 -16.80 -16.36
CA CYS A 192 -6.43 -15.62 -16.32
C CYS A 192 -5.59 -14.35 -16.47
N ARG A 193 -4.52 -14.24 -15.69
CA ARG A 193 -3.60 -13.10 -15.72
C ARG A 193 -2.94 -12.89 -17.08
N ALA A 194 -2.58 -13.94 -17.77
CA ALA A 194 -1.88 -13.87 -19.06
C ALA A 194 -2.72 -13.23 -20.20
N LEU A 195 -3.99 -12.89 -19.95
CA LEU A 195 -4.87 -12.30 -20.94
C LEU A 195 -4.74 -10.77 -20.96
N SER A 196 -4.04 -10.21 -21.95
CA SER A 196 -4.05 -8.76 -22.20
C SER A 196 -5.37 -8.33 -22.85
N MET A 197 -6.00 -7.31 -22.31
CA MET A 197 -7.29 -6.78 -22.75
C MET A 197 -7.16 -5.63 -23.77
N GLU A 198 -5.96 -5.10 -23.96
CA GLU A 198 -5.69 -3.87 -24.72
C GLU A 198 -6.27 -3.91 -26.14
N GLN A 199 -5.96 -4.94 -26.92
CA GLN A 199 -6.45 -5.05 -28.30
C GLN A 199 -7.98 -5.19 -28.39
N SER A 200 -8.59 -5.91 -27.44
CA SER A 200 -10.05 -6.12 -27.42
C SER A 200 -10.79 -4.83 -27.10
N VAL A 201 -10.29 -4.05 -26.14
CA VAL A 201 -10.82 -2.73 -25.78
C VAL A 201 -10.62 -1.71 -26.90
N GLU A 202 -9.43 -1.66 -27.51
CA GLU A 202 -9.15 -0.76 -28.65
C GLU A 202 -10.08 -0.99 -29.84
N ARG A 203 -10.39 -2.25 -30.16
CA ARG A 203 -11.34 -2.57 -31.24
C ARG A 203 -12.75 -2.04 -30.99
N LEU A 204 -13.18 -2.03 -29.72
CA LEU A 204 -14.51 -1.55 -29.31
C LEU A 204 -14.59 -0.03 -29.26
N ARG A 205 -13.55 0.63 -28.75
CA ARG A 205 -13.50 2.10 -28.60
C ARG A 205 -13.09 2.83 -29.89
N GLY A 206 -12.51 2.10 -30.85
CA GLY A 206 -11.91 2.67 -32.06
C GLY A 206 -10.48 3.17 -31.80
N LYS A 207 -9.65 3.25 -32.84
CA LYS A 207 -8.29 3.82 -32.72
C LYS A 207 -8.38 5.31 -32.42
N GLU A 208 -7.81 5.71 -31.31
CA GLU A 208 -7.70 7.11 -30.95
C GLU A 208 -6.77 7.90 -31.89
N LYS A 209 -6.81 9.23 -31.78
CA LYS A 209 -6.04 10.16 -32.63
C LYS A 209 -4.57 9.75 -32.72
N SER A 210 -4.05 9.75 -33.92
CA SER A 210 -2.65 9.46 -34.20
C SER A 210 -1.70 10.29 -33.31
N VAL A 211 -0.93 9.63 -32.46
CA VAL A 211 0.16 10.20 -31.62
C VAL A 211 1.10 11.10 -32.43
N ALA A 212 1.28 10.83 -33.71
CA ALA A 212 2.14 11.62 -34.62
C ALA A 212 1.73 13.10 -34.82
N ARG A 213 0.58 13.52 -34.30
CA ARG A 213 0.09 14.92 -34.36
C ARG A 213 0.09 15.62 -33.02
N SER A 214 0.42 14.93 -31.95
CA SER A 214 0.45 15.49 -30.61
C SER A 214 1.75 16.26 -30.38
N MET A 215 1.67 17.39 -29.71
CA MET A 215 2.83 18.19 -29.32
C MET A 215 3.08 18.07 -27.82
N VAL A 216 4.30 17.76 -27.43
CA VAL A 216 4.75 17.64 -26.04
C VAL A 216 5.68 18.78 -25.69
N SER A 217 5.42 19.48 -24.59
CA SER A 217 6.36 20.44 -24.00
C SER A 217 7.11 19.75 -22.86
N ILE A 218 8.40 19.52 -23.03
CA ILE A 218 9.29 18.97 -22.01
C ILE A 218 9.80 20.14 -21.17
N ILE A 219 9.43 20.19 -19.90
CA ILE A 219 9.75 21.24 -18.93
C ILE A 219 10.80 20.71 -17.98
N ILE A 220 11.99 21.34 -17.99
CA ILE A 220 13.16 20.90 -17.24
C ILE A 220 13.59 21.99 -16.26
N PRO A 221 13.25 21.89 -14.97
CA PRO A 221 13.85 22.72 -13.93
C PRO A 221 15.34 22.42 -13.80
N SER A 222 16.21 23.46 -13.82
CA SER A 222 17.66 23.25 -13.73
C SER A 222 18.37 24.42 -13.04
N LYS A 223 19.58 24.18 -12.51
CA LYS A 223 20.48 25.21 -12.00
C LYS A 223 21.92 24.72 -11.94
N ASP A 224 22.83 25.50 -12.50
CA ASP A 224 24.30 25.36 -12.34
C ASP A 224 24.94 24.03 -12.75
N HIS A 225 24.20 23.14 -13.44
CA HIS A 225 24.66 21.81 -13.86
C HIS A 225 24.61 21.60 -15.40
N PRO A 226 25.28 22.44 -16.21
CA PRO A 226 25.18 22.38 -17.68
C PRO A 226 25.66 21.04 -18.28
N GLY A 227 26.56 20.34 -17.60
CA GLY A 227 27.02 19.00 -18.03
C GLY A 227 25.97 17.93 -17.87
N ILE A 228 25.25 17.90 -16.71
CA ILE A 228 24.18 16.96 -16.43
C ILE A 228 23.00 17.22 -17.38
N LEU A 229 22.56 18.47 -17.47
CA LEU A 229 21.49 18.86 -18.39
C LEU A 229 21.81 18.48 -19.84
N ARG A 230 23.05 18.67 -20.30
CA ARG A 230 23.48 18.28 -21.66
C ARG A 230 23.36 16.76 -21.85
N GLN A 231 23.78 15.96 -20.86
CA GLN A 231 23.70 14.50 -20.92
C GLN A 231 22.24 14.01 -21.00
N GLY A 232 21.36 14.55 -20.16
CA GLY A 232 19.92 14.24 -20.20
C GLY A 232 19.27 14.63 -21.52
N LEU A 233 19.54 15.85 -22.02
CA LEU A 233 19.02 16.32 -23.31
C LEU A 233 19.55 15.50 -24.49
N GLN A 234 20.82 15.08 -24.47
CA GLN A 234 21.35 14.21 -25.52
C GLN A 234 20.66 12.85 -25.52
N ALA A 235 20.42 12.25 -24.35
CA ALA A 235 19.67 11.00 -24.25
C ALA A 235 18.24 11.12 -24.78
N ILE A 236 17.58 12.27 -24.56
CA ILE A 236 16.29 12.57 -25.19
C ILE A 236 16.44 12.62 -26.72
N TYR A 237 17.38 13.40 -27.26
CA TYR A 237 17.57 13.55 -28.71
C TYR A 237 17.86 12.22 -29.41
N ASP A 238 18.64 11.35 -28.77
CA ASP A 238 19.01 10.03 -29.31
C ASP A 238 17.83 9.05 -29.35
N THR A 239 16.80 9.27 -28.53
CA THR A 239 15.64 8.37 -28.39
C THR A 239 14.32 8.99 -28.86
N LEU A 240 14.34 10.25 -29.36
CA LEU A 240 13.15 10.90 -29.90
C LEU A 240 12.61 10.16 -31.13
N GLY A 241 11.34 9.83 -31.07
CA GLY A 241 10.58 9.28 -32.19
C GLY A 241 9.99 10.37 -33.10
N LYS A 242 8.72 10.19 -33.47
CA LYS A 242 8.00 11.06 -34.44
C LYS A 242 7.11 12.13 -33.80
N ALA A 243 7.01 12.17 -32.46
CA ALA A 243 6.19 13.15 -31.77
C ALA A 243 6.76 14.58 -31.92
N GLY A 244 5.89 15.55 -32.04
CA GLY A 244 6.28 16.97 -31.99
C GLY A 244 6.73 17.34 -30.57
N VAL A 245 7.95 17.89 -30.43
CA VAL A 245 8.52 18.20 -29.13
C VAL A 245 9.02 19.64 -29.11
N GLU A 246 8.81 20.36 -28.01
CA GLU A 246 9.60 21.53 -27.62
C GLU A 246 10.20 21.31 -26.22
N ILE A 247 11.36 21.96 -25.98
CA ILE A 247 12.06 21.89 -24.70
C ILE A 247 12.04 23.26 -24.03
N LEU A 248 11.65 23.30 -22.75
CA LEU A 248 11.62 24.50 -21.93
C LEU A 248 12.51 24.27 -20.70
N VAL A 249 13.72 24.82 -20.72
CA VAL A 249 14.60 24.80 -19.55
C VAL A 249 14.26 25.99 -18.67
N VAL A 250 13.86 25.71 -17.42
CA VAL A 250 13.54 26.74 -16.42
C VAL A 250 14.69 26.82 -15.43
N ASP A 251 15.44 27.91 -15.47
CA ASP A 251 16.65 28.13 -14.68
C ASP A 251 16.37 29.12 -13.54
N ASN A 252 16.55 28.67 -12.30
CA ASN A 252 16.27 29.51 -11.13
C ASN A 252 17.48 30.30 -10.59
N GLY A 253 18.50 30.52 -11.40
CA GLY A 253 19.61 31.43 -11.06
C GLY A 253 21.00 30.81 -11.18
N SER A 254 21.29 30.17 -12.32
CA SER A 254 22.65 29.74 -12.66
C SER A 254 23.61 30.92 -12.76
N SER A 255 24.89 30.64 -12.49
CA SER A 255 25.98 31.57 -12.71
C SER A 255 26.08 31.98 -14.19
N GLU A 256 26.58 33.15 -14.48
CA GLU A 256 26.67 33.70 -15.84
C GLU A 256 27.41 32.76 -16.80
N ASN A 257 28.47 32.09 -16.35
CA ASN A 257 29.22 31.12 -17.16
C ASN A 257 28.41 29.90 -17.51
N ASN A 258 27.68 29.32 -16.52
CA ASN A 258 26.83 28.15 -16.71
C ASN A 258 25.63 28.52 -17.60
N ARG A 259 25.03 29.68 -17.38
CA ARG A 259 23.96 30.22 -18.22
C ARG A 259 24.36 30.29 -19.69
N ARG A 260 25.51 30.92 -20.00
CA ARG A 260 26.03 30.99 -21.39
C ARG A 260 26.26 29.61 -21.99
N SER A 261 26.77 28.67 -21.21
CA SER A 261 26.97 27.29 -21.66
C SER A 261 25.65 26.61 -22.02
N ILE A 262 24.59 26.76 -21.19
CA ILE A 262 23.26 26.21 -21.43
C ILE A 262 22.63 26.87 -22.68
N GLU A 263 22.65 28.21 -22.77
CA GLU A 263 22.10 28.95 -23.91
C GLU A 263 22.79 28.56 -25.23
N ALA A 264 24.11 28.37 -25.22
CA ALA A 264 24.87 27.96 -26.41
C ALA A 264 24.45 26.55 -26.87
N PHE A 265 24.30 25.63 -25.94
CA PHE A 265 23.87 24.25 -26.24
C PHE A 265 22.42 24.20 -26.76
N LEU A 266 21.49 24.93 -26.16
CA LEU A 266 20.10 24.96 -26.59
C LEU A 266 19.90 25.60 -27.99
N LYS A 267 20.80 26.49 -28.43
CA LYS A 267 20.78 27.04 -29.80
C LYS A 267 21.08 25.97 -30.87
N GLU A 268 21.78 24.92 -30.52
CA GLU A 268 22.14 23.80 -31.41
C GLU A 268 21.16 22.64 -31.29
N ALA A 269 20.09 22.79 -30.50
CA ALA A 269 19.10 21.72 -30.26
C ALA A 269 18.39 21.33 -31.59
N PRO A 270 18.18 20.05 -31.84
CA PRO A 270 17.49 19.54 -33.05
C PRO A 270 15.99 19.81 -33.05
N VAL A 271 15.44 20.26 -31.93
CA VAL A 271 14.01 20.57 -31.71
C VAL A 271 13.88 22.00 -31.16
N PRO A 272 12.71 22.64 -31.28
CA PRO A 272 12.47 23.95 -30.65
C PRO A 272 12.84 23.93 -29.17
N ALA A 273 13.69 24.81 -28.72
CA ALA A 273 14.12 24.91 -27.33
C ALA A 273 14.06 26.37 -26.85
N ALA A 274 13.61 26.58 -25.64
CA ALA A 274 13.58 27.87 -24.97
C ALA A 274 14.26 27.80 -23.60
N TYR A 275 14.93 28.89 -23.22
CA TYR A 275 15.57 29.04 -21.91
C TYR A 275 14.88 30.16 -21.15
N LEU A 276 14.29 29.81 -20.01
CA LEU A 276 13.56 30.69 -19.12
C LEU A 276 14.42 30.94 -17.87
N TYR A 277 15.07 32.08 -17.81
CA TYR A 277 15.91 32.48 -16.68
C TYR A 277 15.11 33.32 -15.69
N GLU A 278 14.83 32.77 -14.52
CA GLU A 278 14.05 33.41 -13.44
C GLU A 278 14.76 33.20 -12.09
N PRO A 279 15.69 34.09 -11.70
CA PRO A 279 16.42 33.94 -10.45
C PRO A 279 15.50 33.95 -9.23
N MET A 280 15.45 32.82 -8.51
CA MET A 280 14.66 32.65 -7.29
C MET A 280 15.30 31.61 -6.36
N GLU A 281 14.87 31.57 -5.10
CA GLU A 281 15.13 30.39 -4.28
C GLU A 281 14.56 29.14 -4.94
N PHE A 282 15.21 27.99 -4.69
CA PHE A 282 14.76 26.74 -5.29
C PHE A 282 13.30 26.43 -4.87
N HIS A 283 12.45 26.32 -5.88
CA HIS A 283 11.02 26.06 -5.71
C HIS A 283 10.50 25.28 -6.91
N PHE A 284 10.53 23.95 -6.78
CA PHE A 284 10.22 23.05 -7.90
C PHE A 284 8.85 23.33 -8.51
N SER A 285 7.81 23.41 -7.68
CA SER A 285 6.44 23.67 -8.15
C SER A 285 6.32 24.94 -8.96
N ARG A 286 6.97 26.04 -8.50
CA ARG A 286 6.93 27.32 -9.20
C ARG A 286 7.68 27.28 -10.53
N MET A 287 8.82 26.57 -10.56
CA MET A 287 9.57 26.38 -11.81
C MET A 287 8.75 25.58 -12.84
N CYS A 288 8.10 24.50 -12.40
CA CYS A 288 7.21 23.70 -13.25
C CYS A 288 6.01 24.50 -13.75
N ASN A 289 5.34 25.26 -12.88
CA ASN A 289 4.22 26.12 -13.25
C ASN A 289 4.62 27.20 -14.26
N LEU A 290 5.81 27.80 -14.08
CA LEU A 290 6.35 28.80 -15.02
C LEU A 290 6.60 28.16 -16.40
N GLY A 291 7.22 26.99 -16.45
CA GLY A 291 7.39 26.22 -17.68
C GLY A 291 6.05 25.92 -18.36
N ALA A 292 5.07 25.45 -17.59
CA ALA A 292 3.72 25.14 -18.09
C ALA A 292 2.98 26.36 -18.65
N GLN A 293 3.20 27.56 -18.12
CA GLN A 293 2.64 28.81 -18.66
C GLN A 293 3.20 29.15 -20.05
N HIS A 294 4.46 28.81 -20.34
CA HIS A 294 5.13 29.06 -21.62
C HIS A 294 4.96 27.91 -22.62
N ALA A 295 4.48 26.75 -22.15
CA ALA A 295 4.29 25.55 -22.95
C ALA A 295 3.22 25.71 -24.03
N LYS A 296 3.52 25.22 -25.25
CA LYS A 296 2.59 25.18 -26.40
C LYS A 296 1.99 23.80 -26.62
N GLY A 297 2.63 22.77 -26.06
CA GLY A 297 2.22 21.37 -26.20
C GLY A 297 0.84 21.08 -25.62
N GLU A 298 0.18 20.09 -26.17
CA GLU A 298 -1.06 19.49 -25.64
C GLU A 298 -0.75 18.70 -24.36
N PHE A 299 0.46 18.10 -24.31
CA PHE A 299 0.97 17.37 -23.15
C PHE A 299 2.14 18.13 -22.54
N LEU A 300 2.18 18.16 -21.20
CA LEU A 300 3.26 18.68 -20.39
C LEU A 300 4.04 17.50 -19.81
N LEU A 301 5.33 17.42 -20.08
CA LEU A 301 6.24 16.47 -19.45
C LEU A 301 7.16 17.23 -18.51
N PHE A 302 6.99 17.08 -17.21
CA PHE A 302 7.95 17.52 -16.21
C PHE A 302 9.06 16.49 -16.09
N LEU A 303 10.30 16.95 -16.23
CA LEU A 303 11.46 16.07 -16.28
C LEU A 303 12.62 16.68 -15.49
N ASN A 304 13.24 15.92 -14.59
CA ASN A 304 14.45 16.36 -13.93
C ASN A 304 15.63 16.45 -14.93
N ASP A 305 16.56 17.36 -14.68
CA ASP A 305 17.73 17.58 -15.54
C ASP A 305 18.78 16.44 -15.47
N ASP A 306 18.61 15.50 -14.54
CA ASP A 306 19.45 14.33 -14.30
C ASP A 306 18.78 12.99 -14.66
N VAL A 307 17.74 13.02 -15.52
CA VAL A 307 17.10 11.81 -16.08
C VAL A 307 17.65 11.51 -17.47
N GLU A 308 18.05 10.27 -17.70
CA GLU A 308 18.52 9.75 -18.99
C GLU A 308 17.52 8.74 -19.57
N MET A 309 16.93 9.05 -20.71
CA MET A 309 16.05 8.11 -21.44
C MET A 309 16.88 6.93 -21.98
N ARG A 310 16.40 5.69 -21.79
CA ARG A 310 17.16 4.46 -22.10
C ARG A 310 16.50 3.53 -23.10
N CYS A 311 15.29 3.85 -23.56
CA CYS A 311 14.56 3.04 -24.53
C CYS A 311 13.92 3.91 -25.61
N GLU A 312 13.78 3.38 -26.81
CA GLU A 312 13.02 4.00 -27.91
C GLU A 312 11.50 3.85 -27.67
N GLY A 313 10.70 4.75 -28.25
CA GLY A 313 9.24 4.70 -28.17
C GLY A 313 8.63 5.12 -26.83
N TRP A 314 9.46 5.53 -25.88
CA TRP A 314 9.01 5.96 -24.54
C TRP A 314 8.03 7.14 -24.61
N LEU A 315 8.31 8.11 -25.47
CA LEU A 315 7.50 9.32 -25.58
C LEU A 315 6.14 9.02 -26.20
N GLU A 316 6.13 8.20 -27.25
CA GLU A 316 4.91 7.74 -27.91
C GLU A 316 4.02 6.96 -26.93
N ARG A 317 4.61 6.06 -26.12
CA ARG A 317 3.86 5.31 -25.11
C ARG A 317 3.29 6.22 -24.04
N MET A 318 4.05 7.19 -23.54
CA MET A 318 3.53 8.18 -22.57
C MET A 318 2.38 9.00 -23.15
N VAL A 319 2.50 9.50 -24.40
CA VAL A 319 1.44 10.27 -25.07
C VAL A 319 0.20 9.42 -25.29
N GLU A 320 0.37 8.18 -25.74
CA GLU A 320 -0.74 7.22 -25.92
C GLU A 320 -1.56 7.06 -24.64
N LYS A 321 -0.90 6.84 -23.51
CA LYS A 321 -1.57 6.69 -22.23
C LYS A 321 -2.13 8.00 -21.68
N ALA A 322 -1.39 9.10 -21.76
CA ALA A 322 -1.84 10.42 -21.31
C ALA A 322 -3.03 10.98 -22.13
N SER A 323 -3.23 10.50 -23.36
CA SER A 323 -4.38 10.89 -24.21
C SER A 323 -5.69 10.19 -23.83
N GLN A 324 -5.64 9.14 -23.00
CA GLN A 324 -6.85 8.46 -22.55
C GLN A 324 -7.75 9.38 -21.71
N PRO A 325 -9.09 9.34 -21.88
CA PRO A 325 -10.02 10.20 -21.13
C PRO A 325 -9.86 10.05 -19.61
N TYR A 326 -9.66 8.82 -19.15
CA TYR A 326 -9.51 8.48 -17.74
C TYR A 326 -8.11 8.77 -17.17
N ALA A 327 -7.07 8.92 -18.00
CA ALA A 327 -5.70 9.06 -17.53
C ALA A 327 -5.45 10.41 -16.84
N GLY A 328 -4.82 10.40 -15.69
CA GLY A 328 -4.29 11.54 -14.97
C GLY A 328 -2.84 11.84 -15.35
N ALA A 329 -1.95 11.71 -14.38
CA ALA A 329 -0.50 11.76 -14.59
C ALA A 329 0.03 10.41 -15.07
N VAL A 330 0.99 10.45 -16.01
CA VAL A 330 1.67 9.26 -16.53
C VAL A 330 3.17 9.38 -16.22
N GLY A 331 3.70 8.44 -15.46
CA GLY A 331 5.13 8.29 -15.20
C GLY A 331 5.69 7.04 -15.87
N MET A 332 6.98 6.80 -15.71
CA MET A 332 7.63 5.57 -16.16
C MET A 332 8.54 5.00 -15.08
N LYS A 333 8.91 3.74 -15.23
CA LYS A 333 9.89 3.09 -14.36
C LYS A 333 11.23 3.83 -14.41
N LEU A 334 11.79 4.09 -13.24
CA LEU A 334 13.12 4.66 -13.13
C LEU A 334 14.04 3.68 -12.40
N TYR A 335 15.24 3.52 -12.95
CA TYR A 335 16.33 2.77 -12.32
C TYR A 335 17.42 3.69 -11.79
N TYR A 336 18.15 3.21 -10.81
CA TYR A 336 19.46 3.79 -10.48
C TYR A 336 20.43 3.59 -11.65
N PRO A 337 21.32 4.56 -11.92
CA PRO A 337 22.22 4.49 -13.06
C PRO A 337 23.09 3.22 -13.08
N ASP A 338 23.36 2.71 -14.27
CA ASP A 338 24.18 1.53 -14.52
C ASP A 338 23.71 0.27 -13.75
N SER A 339 22.41 0.17 -13.46
CA SER A 339 21.83 -0.95 -12.71
C SER A 339 20.42 -1.30 -13.18
N VAL A 340 19.91 -2.43 -12.74
CA VAL A 340 18.50 -2.84 -12.83
C VAL A 340 17.78 -2.66 -11.49
N ARG A 341 18.36 -1.91 -10.55
CA ARG A 341 17.72 -1.60 -9.28
C ARG A 341 16.69 -0.52 -9.48
N MET A 342 15.48 -0.83 -9.07
CA MET A 342 14.36 0.10 -9.15
C MET A 342 14.55 1.29 -8.21
N GLN A 343 14.31 2.48 -8.70
CA GLN A 343 14.22 3.71 -7.94
C GLN A 343 12.77 4.15 -7.81
N HIS A 344 12.01 4.00 -8.88
CA HIS A 344 10.60 4.35 -8.94
C HIS A 344 9.84 3.32 -9.78
N ASP A 345 8.76 2.83 -9.20
CA ASP A 345 7.76 1.97 -9.84
C ASP A 345 6.37 2.29 -9.26
N GLY A 346 5.99 3.57 -9.36
CA GLY A 346 4.80 4.12 -8.73
C GLY A 346 5.00 4.45 -7.23
N ILE A 347 4.13 5.31 -6.74
CA ILE A 347 4.07 5.74 -5.33
C ILE A 347 2.79 5.20 -4.71
N VAL A 348 2.93 4.48 -3.62
CA VAL A 348 1.85 3.96 -2.79
C VAL A 348 1.69 4.85 -1.56
N ASN A 349 0.45 5.12 -1.20
CA ASN A 349 0.13 5.86 0.02
C ASN A 349 0.00 4.90 1.20
N LEU A 350 0.97 4.92 2.11
CA LEU A 350 0.97 4.11 3.32
C LEU A 350 0.68 4.96 4.57
N PRO A 351 0.40 4.38 5.73
CA PRO A 351 0.20 5.15 6.97
C PRO A 351 1.38 6.06 7.33
N MET A 352 2.60 5.64 6.98
CA MET A 352 3.80 6.46 7.17
C MET A 352 3.92 7.60 6.14
N GLY A 353 3.15 7.61 5.09
CA GLY A 353 3.17 8.58 4.00
C GLY A 353 3.36 7.95 2.63
N PRO A 354 3.46 8.77 1.56
CA PRO A 354 3.75 8.30 0.22
C PRO A 354 5.15 7.70 0.14
N VAL A 355 5.26 6.49 -0.45
CA VAL A 355 6.54 5.78 -0.62
C VAL A 355 6.69 5.22 -2.03
N HIS A 356 7.91 5.17 -2.53
CA HIS A 356 8.25 4.43 -3.74
C HIS A 356 8.30 2.93 -3.41
N LYS A 357 7.29 2.19 -3.84
CA LYS A 357 7.24 0.75 -3.63
C LYS A 357 8.31 0.06 -4.49
N LEU A 358 8.87 -1.04 -4.02
CA LEU A 358 9.98 -1.78 -4.64
C LEU A 358 11.29 -0.99 -4.80
N GLN A 359 11.42 0.22 -4.24
CA GLN A 359 12.67 0.98 -4.27
C GLN A 359 13.84 0.13 -3.72
N PHE A 360 15.00 0.22 -4.35
CA PHE A 360 16.23 -0.53 -4.07
C PHE A 360 16.20 -2.03 -4.42
N LEU A 361 15.06 -2.63 -4.74
CA LEU A 361 14.98 -4.02 -5.18
C LEU A 361 15.47 -4.15 -6.63
N GLU A 362 16.06 -5.30 -6.95
CA GLU A 362 16.48 -5.60 -8.33
C GLU A 362 15.27 -6.02 -9.17
N ASP A 363 15.20 -5.53 -10.41
CA ASP A 363 14.15 -5.87 -11.37
C ASP A 363 14.57 -7.12 -12.17
N ASP A 364 14.88 -8.20 -11.45
CA ASP A 364 15.36 -9.48 -11.97
C ASP A 364 14.32 -10.61 -11.88
N LYS A 365 13.17 -10.31 -11.31
CA LYS A 365 12.03 -11.23 -11.14
C LYS A 365 10.72 -10.46 -11.10
N GLU A 366 9.63 -11.17 -11.31
CA GLU A 366 8.29 -10.64 -11.09
C GLU A 366 8.01 -10.50 -9.58
N TYR A 367 7.49 -9.33 -9.18
CA TYR A 367 6.96 -9.08 -7.84
C TYR A 367 5.43 -9.09 -7.89
N TYR A 368 4.83 -9.68 -6.91
CA TYR A 368 3.40 -9.76 -6.64
C TYR A 368 2.49 -9.55 -7.87
N TYR A 369 2.31 -10.61 -8.65
CA TYR A 369 1.40 -10.61 -9.81
C TYR A 369 1.65 -9.46 -10.80
N GLY A 370 2.88 -9.36 -11.28
CA GLY A 370 3.23 -8.40 -12.34
C GLY A 370 3.45 -6.97 -11.87
N TYR A 371 3.50 -6.72 -10.55
CA TYR A 371 3.58 -5.37 -9.99
C TYR A 371 4.68 -4.49 -10.61
N ASN A 372 5.82 -5.08 -10.98
CA ASN A 372 6.94 -4.40 -11.65
C ASN A 372 7.00 -4.63 -13.17
N THR A 373 6.13 -5.43 -13.76
CA THR A 373 6.29 -5.86 -15.16
C THR A 373 5.20 -5.33 -16.10
N ILE A 374 4.03 -4.98 -15.57
CA ILE A 374 2.91 -4.46 -16.35
C ILE A 374 2.75 -2.95 -16.20
N ASP A 375 2.23 -2.28 -17.23
CA ASP A 375 1.74 -0.89 -17.11
C ASP A 375 0.48 -0.92 -16.23
N ARG A 376 0.43 -0.07 -15.20
CA ARG A 376 -0.62 -0.15 -14.20
C ARG A 376 -1.01 1.19 -13.59
N ASP A 377 -2.20 1.22 -13.03
CA ASP A 377 -2.69 2.37 -12.28
C ASP A 377 -2.01 2.45 -10.91
N VAL A 378 -1.73 3.68 -10.47
CA VAL A 378 -1.08 4.00 -9.20
C VAL A 378 -1.68 5.27 -8.61
N LEU A 379 -1.55 5.46 -7.31
CA LEU A 379 -2.06 6.68 -6.70
C LEU A 379 -1.19 7.91 -7.04
N ALA A 380 0.12 7.73 -7.21
CA ALA A 380 0.99 8.81 -7.68
C ALA A 380 2.23 8.29 -8.44
N VAL A 381 2.81 9.19 -9.25
CA VAL A 381 4.09 9.03 -9.95
C VAL A 381 5.02 10.16 -9.60
N THR A 382 6.34 9.95 -9.72
CA THR A 382 7.35 10.95 -9.35
C THR A 382 7.44 12.10 -10.35
N GLY A 383 7.62 13.32 -9.85
CA GLY A 383 7.91 14.51 -10.66
C GLY A 383 9.25 14.47 -11.37
N ALA A 384 10.10 13.46 -11.11
CA ALA A 384 11.32 13.26 -11.89
C ALA A 384 11.03 12.95 -13.37
N CYS A 385 9.90 12.28 -13.67
CA CYS A 385 9.39 12.06 -15.01
C CYS A 385 7.86 11.90 -14.96
N LEU A 386 7.12 12.99 -15.20
CA LEU A 386 5.66 13.03 -15.08
C LEU A 386 5.06 13.75 -16.29
N MET A 387 4.25 13.03 -17.07
CA MET A 387 3.46 13.60 -18.16
C MET A 387 2.01 13.78 -17.74
N VAL A 388 1.38 14.87 -18.18
CA VAL A 388 -0.05 15.12 -17.97
C VAL A 388 -0.62 15.93 -19.14
N HIS A 389 -1.88 15.69 -19.49
CA HIS A 389 -2.58 16.53 -20.46
C HIS A 389 -2.74 17.95 -19.90
N ARG A 390 -2.39 18.97 -20.71
CA ARG A 390 -2.36 20.38 -20.25
C ARG A 390 -3.66 20.86 -19.62
N ASP A 391 -4.82 20.43 -20.16
CA ASP A 391 -6.11 20.87 -19.61
C ASP A 391 -6.40 20.21 -18.28
N LYS A 392 -6.00 18.92 -18.09
CA LYS A 392 -6.11 18.23 -16.79
C LYS A 392 -5.17 18.85 -15.74
N PHE A 393 -3.95 19.24 -16.15
CA PHE A 393 -3.04 20.00 -15.29
C PHE A 393 -3.66 21.34 -14.83
N ARG A 394 -4.31 22.07 -15.74
CA ARG A 394 -5.02 23.32 -15.40
C ARG A 394 -6.25 23.07 -14.51
N GLN A 395 -6.99 22.02 -14.78
CA GLN A 395 -8.13 21.62 -13.95
C GLN A 395 -7.72 21.27 -12.52
N ALA A 396 -6.57 20.63 -12.34
CA ALA A 396 -5.96 20.36 -11.03
C ALA A 396 -5.39 21.60 -10.34
N GLY A 397 -5.30 22.75 -11.03
CA GLY A 397 -4.76 23.99 -10.50
C GLY A 397 -3.23 24.12 -10.60
N GLY A 398 -2.56 23.21 -11.33
CA GLY A 398 -1.11 23.16 -11.44
C GLY A 398 -0.44 22.48 -10.24
N MET A 399 0.88 22.60 -10.13
CA MET A 399 1.63 22.16 -8.95
C MET A 399 1.45 23.14 -7.80
N SER A 400 1.18 22.63 -6.60
CA SER A 400 0.96 23.45 -5.39
C SER A 400 2.23 24.20 -4.99
N GLU A 401 2.18 25.53 -4.99
CA GLU A 401 3.31 26.35 -4.52
C GLU A 401 3.44 26.37 -2.98
N GLU A 402 2.53 25.76 -2.24
CA GLU A 402 2.71 25.50 -0.81
C GLU A 402 3.66 24.36 -0.51
N LEU A 403 4.00 23.54 -1.55
CA LEU A 403 4.90 22.40 -1.52
C LEU A 403 6.12 22.69 -2.43
N PRO A 404 7.10 23.46 -1.95
CA PRO A 404 8.18 23.95 -2.80
C PRO A 404 9.17 22.87 -3.27
N VAL A 405 9.31 21.76 -2.52
CA VAL A 405 10.38 20.77 -2.76
C VAL A 405 9.89 19.33 -2.78
N ALA A 406 9.14 18.90 -1.78
CA ALA A 406 8.67 17.52 -1.64
C ALA A 406 7.15 17.43 -1.82
N PHE A 407 6.67 16.25 -2.23
CA PHE A 407 5.25 15.91 -2.36
C PHE A 407 4.42 16.80 -3.31
N ASN A 408 5.03 17.65 -4.11
CA ASN A 408 4.32 18.47 -5.09
C ASN A 408 3.77 17.64 -6.26
N ASP A 409 4.50 16.63 -6.67
CA ASP A 409 4.10 15.60 -7.63
C ASP A 409 2.97 14.71 -7.07
N VAL A 410 3.12 14.29 -5.83
CA VAL A 410 2.11 13.51 -5.11
C VAL A 410 0.82 14.30 -4.96
N ASP A 411 0.89 15.58 -4.56
CA ASP A 411 -0.27 16.48 -4.43
C ASP A 411 -1.01 16.65 -5.76
N LEU A 412 -0.28 16.84 -6.86
CA LEU A 412 -0.87 16.90 -8.20
C LEU A 412 -1.57 15.58 -8.55
N CYS A 413 -0.93 14.45 -8.31
CA CYS A 413 -1.49 13.13 -8.58
C CYS A 413 -2.73 12.84 -7.74
N TYR A 414 -2.72 13.19 -6.44
CA TYR A 414 -3.87 13.04 -5.56
C TYR A 414 -5.04 13.92 -6.01
N THR A 415 -4.77 15.18 -6.39
CA THR A 415 -5.78 16.07 -6.95
C THR A 415 -6.38 15.51 -8.24
N LEU A 416 -5.59 14.95 -9.14
CA LEU A 416 -6.08 14.30 -10.37
C LEU A 416 -6.96 13.07 -10.04
N TRP A 417 -6.55 12.26 -9.07
CA TRP A 417 -7.34 11.12 -8.61
C TRP A 417 -8.68 11.56 -7.99
N GLU A 418 -8.70 12.58 -7.15
CA GLU A 418 -9.93 13.16 -6.58
C GLU A 418 -10.87 13.74 -7.67
N LEU A 419 -10.32 14.18 -8.81
CA LEU A 419 -11.09 14.58 -9.99
C LEU A 419 -11.59 13.38 -10.82
N GLY A 420 -11.32 12.16 -10.40
CA GLY A 420 -11.78 10.92 -11.04
C GLY A 420 -10.84 10.41 -12.15
N TYR A 421 -9.60 10.94 -12.26
CA TYR A 421 -8.60 10.41 -13.18
C TYR A 421 -7.76 9.31 -12.51
N HIS A 422 -7.15 8.45 -13.33
CA HIS A 422 -6.23 7.40 -12.91
C HIS A 422 -4.80 7.78 -13.28
N ASN A 423 -3.89 7.80 -12.31
CA ASN A 423 -2.47 7.99 -12.59
C ASN A 423 -1.84 6.65 -12.96
N ILE A 424 -0.88 6.66 -13.88
CA ILE A 424 -0.37 5.45 -14.53
C ILE A 424 1.15 5.42 -14.42
N VAL A 425 1.71 4.29 -14.04
CA VAL A 425 3.14 4.01 -14.20
C VAL A 425 3.35 3.04 -15.35
N LEU A 426 4.26 3.40 -16.25
CA LEU A 426 4.65 2.56 -17.39
C LEU A 426 5.86 1.72 -17.01
N ASN A 427 5.67 0.41 -16.97
CA ASN A 427 6.73 -0.58 -16.76
C ASN A 427 7.31 -1.09 -18.09
N SER A 428 6.60 -0.85 -19.19
CA SER A 428 7.03 -1.17 -20.55
C SER A 428 8.15 -0.27 -21.08
N VAL A 429 8.38 0.89 -20.47
CA VAL A 429 9.44 1.85 -20.81
C VAL A 429 10.16 2.33 -19.54
N HIS A 430 11.42 2.74 -19.67
CA HIS A 430 12.23 3.11 -18.51
C HIS A 430 13.30 4.17 -18.81
N ALA A 431 13.79 4.79 -17.74
CA ALA A 431 14.91 5.72 -17.77
C ALA A 431 15.86 5.48 -16.58
N TRP A 432 17.04 6.03 -16.62
CA TRP A 432 17.92 6.16 -15.46
C TRP A 432 17.72 7.53 -14.82
N HIS A 433 17.72 7.59 -13.50
CA HIS A 433 17.66 8.85 -12.75
C HIS A 433 18.83 8.92 -11.77
N HIS A 434 19.71 9.89 -11.98
CA HIS A 434 20.98 10.03 -11.25
C HIS A 434 20.86 10.58 -9.84
N GLU A 435 19.70 10.70 -9.29
CA GLU A 435 19.27 11.22 -7.99
C GLU A 435 20.34 11.95 -7.16
N SER A 436 20.00 13.11 -6.61
CA SER A 436 20.82 13.88 -5.65
C SER A 436 22.13 14.47 -6.21
N LEU A 437 22.39 14.42 -7.51
CA LEU A 437 23.57 15.13 -8.07
C LEU A 437 23.46 16.65 -7.91
N SER A 438 22.23 17.16 -7.91
CA SER A 438 21.95 18.60 -7.83
C SER A 438 21.54 19.08 -6.43
N ARG A 439 20.91 18.25 -5.59
CA ARG A 439 20.31 18.67 -4.31
C ARG A 439 21.12 18.31 -3.07
N GLY A 440 22.00 17.30 -3.13
CA GLY A 440 22.68 16.73 -1.96
C GLY A 440 21.70 16.00 -1.02
N ASP A 441 22.22 15.42 0.08
CA ASP A 441 21.44 14.58 1.01
C ASP A 441 20.39 15.35 1.80
N ASP A 442 19.21 14.74 2.00
CA ASP A 442 18.12 15.27 2.81
C ASP A 442 18.20 14.95 4.32
N GLU A 443 19.35 14.48 4.81
CA GLU A 443 19.54 14.03 6.19
C GLU A 443 19.74 15.15 7.22
N SER A 444 19.78 16.43 6.82
CA SER A 444 19.91 17.50 7.83
C SER A 444 18.61 17.68 8.63
N PRO A 445 18.69 18.04 9.94
CA PRO A 445 17.49 18.26 10.76
C PRO A 445 16.55 19.32 10.21
N GLN A 446 17.07 20.34 9.49
CA GLN A 446 16.26 21.37 8.86
C GLN A 446 15.48 20.83 7.66
N LYS A 447 16.14 20.00 6.85
CA LYS A 447 15.50 19.37 5.68
C LYS A 447 14.43 18.35 6.11
N LEU A 448 14.71 17.56 7.15
CA LEU A 448 13.73 16.64 7.74
C LEU A 448 12.51 17.38 8.30
N LYS A 449 12.71 18.47 9.03
CA LYS A 449 11.61 19.32 9.53
C LYS A 449 10.77 19.89 8.38
N ARG A 450 11.43 20.33 7.30
CA ARG A 450 10.72 20.78 6.08
C ARG A 450 9.88 19.66 5.49
N LEU A 451 10.45 18.47 5.30
CA LEU A 451 9.77 17.30 4.75
C LEU A 451 8.52 16.94 5.57
N MET A 452 8.63 16.92 6.90
CA MET A 452 7.49 16.65 7.78
C MET A 452 6.40 17.73 7.66
N ASN A 453 6.79 19.00 7.57
CA ASN A 453 5.84 20.10 7.39
C ASN A 453 5.15 20.04 6.01
N GLU A 454 5.87 19.69 4.94
CA GLU A 454 5.28 19.52 3.61
C GLU A 454 4.34 18.31 3.58
N LYS A 455 4.69 17.19 4.24
CA LYS A 455 3.78 16.05 4.42
C LYS A 455 2.49 16.42 5.17
N GLU A 456 2.59 17.22 6.23
CA GLU A 456 1.41 17.71 6.95
C GLU A 456 0.51 18.59 6.07
N LYS A 457 1.09 19.43 5.22
CA LYS A 457 0.33 20.23 4.24
C LYS A 457 -0.36 19.36 3.20
N LEU A 458 0.32 18.33 2.69
CA LEU A 458 -0.24 17.35 1.77
C LEU A 458 -1.54 16.75 2.35
N TYR A 459 -1.46 16.17 3.55
CA TYR A 459 -2.63 15.53 4.16
C TYR A 459 -3.68 16.50 4.70
N ARG A 460 -3.35 17.77 4.88
CA ARG A 460 -4.36 18.81 5.15
C ARG A 460 -5.21 19.06 3.92
N LYS A 461 -4.63 19.00 2.73
CA LYS A 461 -5.33 19.15 1.46
C LYS A 461 -6.07 17.87 1.07
N HIS A 462 -5.53 16.68 1.39
CA HIS A 462 -6.06 15.36 1.07
C HIS A 462 -6.37 14.54 2.33
N PRO A 463 -7.35 14.96 3.17
CA PRO A 463 -7.59 14.36 4.48
C PRO A 463 -8.04 12.89 4.42
N GLU A 464 -8.71 12.47 3.34
CA GLU A 464 -9.20 11.09 3.16
C GLU A 464 -8.05 10.08 2.93
N LEU A 465 -6.89 10.57 2.49
CA LEU A 465 -5.70 9.75 2.24
C LEU A 465 -4.75 9.68 3.46
N LYS A 466 -5.01 10.44 4.52
CA LYS A 466 -4.10 10.60 5.67
C LYS A 466 -3.75 9.28 6.36
N GLU A 467 -4.68 8.32 6.40
CA GLU A 467 -4.48 7.04 7.09
C GLU A 467 -3.89 5.95 6.20
N GLY A 468 -3.34 6.36 5.06
CA GLY A 468 -2.69 5.45 4.12
C GLY A 468 -3.68 4.64 3.29
N ARG A 469 -4.84 5.19 2.97
CA ARG A 469 -5.74 4.61 1.97
C ARG A 469 -5.08 4.71 0.60
N ASP A 470 -5.08 3.61 -0.14
CA ASP A 470 -4.61 3.55 -1.52
C ASP A 470 -5.51 2.60 -2.32
N PRO A 471 -6.24 3.08 -3.33
CA PRO A 471 -7.17 2.25 -4.10
C PRO A 471 -6.45 1.20 -4.97
N TYR A 472 -5.16 1.42 -5.27
CA TYR A 472 -4.37 0.54 -6.14
C TYR A 472 -3.46 -0.40 -5.36
N TYR A 473 -3.51 -0.37 -4.03
CA TYR A 473 -2.68 -1.20 -3.17
C TYR A 473 -3.51 -1.80 -2.02
N SER A 474 -3.72 -3.12 -2.07
CA SER A 474 -4.56 -3.82 -1.11
C SER A 474 -4.06 -3.66 0.33
N GLU A 475 -5.00 -3.46 1.27
CA GLU A 475 -4.71 -3.44 2.70
C GLU A 475 -4.20 -4.77 3.26
N ALA A 476 -4.38 -5.88 2.53
CA ALA A 476 -3.84 -7.18 2.88
C ALA A 476 -2.34 -7.32 2.60
N LEU A 477 -1.76 -6.37 1.86
CA LEU A 477 -0.34 -6.34 1.55
C LEU A 477 0.47 -5.55 2.58
N ASN A 478 1.78 -5.75 2.60
CA ASN A 478 2.68 -5.12 3.54
C ASN A 478 2.63 -3.58 3.43
N ARG A 479 2.32 -2.93 4.55
CA ARG A 479 2.22 -1.47 4.67
C ARG A 479 3.41 -0.84 5.39
N ASP A 480 4.36 -1.64 5.86
CA ASP A 480 5.47 -1.20 6.70
C ASP A 480 6.84 -1.27 6.00
N GLY A 481 6.86 -1.64 4.71
CA GLY A 481 8.10 -1.82 3.97
C GLY A 481 7.97 -1.50 2.49
N LEU A 482 9.05 -1.63 1.75
CA LEU A 482 9.12 -1.39 0.31
C LEU A 482 8.72 -2.60 -0.53
N ASP A 483 8.62 -3.79 0.08
CA ASP A 483 8.17 -5.02 -0.58
C ASP A 483 6.64 -5.13 -0.65
N THR A 484 6.16 -6.10 -1.44
CA THR A 484 4.74 -6.42 -1.63
C THR A 484 4.32 -7.71 -0.94
N GLY A 485 4.97 -8.07 0.16
CA GLY A 485 4.62 -9.24 0.97
C GLY A 485 3.21 -9.13 1.59
N ILE A 486 2.70 -10.25 2.09
CA ILE A 486 1.40 -10.27 2.78
C ILE A 486 1.55 -9.60 4.15
N ARG A 487 0.59 -8.76 4.47
CA ARG A 487 0.51 -8.11 5.78
C ARG A 487 0.07 -9.11 6.85
N PRO A 488 0.70 -9.13 8.05
CA PRO A 488 0.21 -9.97 9.14
C PRO A 488 -1.27 -9.72 9.45
N ALA A 489 -2.08 -10.78 9.55
CA ALA A 489 -3.54 -10.68 9.71
C ALA A 489 -3.97 -9.90 10.95
N TYR A 490 -3.19 -9.96 12.04
CA TYR A 490 -3.47 -9.24 13.28
C TYR A 490 -3.36 -7.71 13.14
N ILE A 491 -2.65 -7.18 12.13
CA ILE A 491 -2.59 -5.74 11.83
C ILE A 491 -3.92 -5.24 11.25
N THR A 492 -4.63 -6.14 10.60
CA THR A 492 -5.90 -5.83 9.92
C THR A 492 -7.14 -6.14 10.77
N ALA A 493 -6.98 -6.95 11.84
CA ALA A 493 -8.02 -7.10 12.84
C ALA A 493 -8.21 -5.74 13.54
N GLY A 494 -9.32 -5.08 13.29
CA GLY A 494 -9.67 -3.81 13.96
C GLY A 494 -9.58 -3.96 15.48
N ASN A 495 -9.67 -2.85 16.19
CA ASN A 495 -9.62 -2.77 17.66
C ASN A 495 -10.78 -3.55 18.32
N HIS A 496 -10.80 -4.87 18.17
CA HIS A 496 -11.81 -5.73 18.78
C HIS A 496 -11.32 -6.25 20.13
N ILE A 497 -12.23 -6.19 21.12
CA ILE A 497 -11.99 -6.81 22.41
C ILE A 497 -11.92 -8.32 22.18
N GLN A 498 -10.77 -8.92 22.46
CA GLN A 498 -10.63 -10.38 22.45
C GLN A 498 -11.44 -10.96 23.61
N VAL A 499 -12.54 -11.65 23.33
CA VAL A 499 -13.35 -12.33 24.35
C VAL A 499 -12.98 -13.81 24.34
N SER A 500 -12.30 -14.29 25.38
CA SER A 500 -11.86 -15.68 25.45
C SER A 500 -11.80 -16.21 26.88
N ALA A 501 -11.91 -17.53 27.02
CA ALA A 501 -11.71 -18.21 28.31
C ALA A 501 -10.20 -18.37 28.56
N PRO A 502 -9.70 -18.00 29.76
CA PRO A 502 -8.32 -18.27 30.11
C PRO A 502 -8.06 -19.74 30.34
N VAL A 503 -6.91 -20.23 29.93
CA VAL A 503 -6.49 -21.63 30.07
C VAL A 503 -5.64 -21.80 31.32
N LYS A 504 -6.03 -22.67 32.24
CA LYS A 504 -5.23 -23.00 33.43
C LYS A 504 -3.98 -23.78 33.01
N LYS A 505 -2.80 -23.23 33.33
CA LYS A 505 -1.49 -23.81 32.99
C LYS A 505 -0.55 -23.80 34.21
N GLN A 506 0.44 -24.69 34.17
CA GLN A 506 1.61 -24.62 35.04
C GLN A 506 2.77 -23.98 34.24
N LEU A 507 3.31 -22.88 34.75
CA LEU A 507 4.48 -22.22 34.17
C LEU A 507 5.69 -22.43 35.06
N ASN A 508 6.79 -22.90 34.48
CA ASN A 508 8.09 -22.93 35.15
C ASN A 508 8.82 -21.63 34.86
N LEU A 509 8.76 -20.69 35.81
CA LEU A 509 9.35 -19.36 35.66
C LEU A 509 10.87 -19.38 35.52
N GLY A 510 11.55 -20.44 35.97
CA GLY A 510 12.99 -20.61 35.76
C GLY A 510 13.41 -20.78 34.28
N LYS A 511 12.43 -21.03 33.38
CA LYS A 511 12.67 -21.07 31.93
C LYS A 511 12.51 -19.73 31.22
N TYR A 512 12.05 -18.71 31.95
CA TYR A 512 11.82 -17.37 31.43
C TYR A 512 12.87 -16.40 31.98
N ARG A 513 13.40 -15.58 31.08
CA ARG A 513 14.30 -14.49 31.48
C ARG A 513 13.44 -13.30 31.91
N ARG A 514 13.70 -12.82 33.12
CA ARG A 514 13.15 -11.55 33.63
C ARG A 514 14.10 -10.46 33.19
N ASP A 515 13.69 -9.66 32.26
CA ASP A 515 14.55 -8.65 31.67
C ASP A 515 13.71 -7.41 31.31
N ASN A 516 14.29 -6.25 31.50
CA ASN A 516 13.69 -4.99 31.10
C ASN A 516 13.49 -4.86 29.58
N CYS A 517 13.98 -5.84 28.80
CA CYS A 517 13.70 -5.93 27.37
C CYS A 517 12.22 -6.18 27.05
N LEU A 518 11.43 -6.79 27.94
CA LEU A 518 9.98 -6.89 27.77
C LEU A 518 9.29 -5.72 28.49
N LEU A 519 9.02 -4.66 27.76
CA LEU A 519 8.23 -3.52 28.24
C LEU A 519 6.75 -3.92 28.25
N TYR A 520 6.23 -4.28 29.42
CA TYR A 520 4.83 -4.64 29.61
C TYR A 520 4.08 -3.57 30.40
N ARG A 521 2.99 -3.06 29.85
CA ARG A 521 2.17 -2.03 30.49
C ARG A 521 0.68 -2.37 30.38
N VAL A 522 0.00 -2.29 31.53
CA VAL A 522 -1.46 -2.29 31.59
C VAL A 522 -1.92 -0.83 31.67
N GLU A 523 -2.77 -0.41 30.76
CA GLU A 523 -3.27 0.97 30.65
C GLU A 523 -4.67 1.09 31.25
N ARG A 524 -5.47 0.02 31.13
CA ARG A 524 -6.83 -0.06 31.64
C ARG A 524 -7.08 -1.43 32.23
N CYS A 525 -7.65 -1.46 33.42
CA CYS A 525 -8.07 -2.69 34.10
C CYS A 525 -9.36 -2.38 34.86
N GLU A 526 -10.50 -2.40 34.17
CA GLU A 526 -11.81 -2.06 34.69
C GLU A 526 -12.78 -3.22 34.41
N GLU A 527 -13.64 -3.53 35.39
CA GLU A 527 -14.77 -4.48 35.29
C GLU A 527 -14.55 -5.68 34.34
N ALA A 528 -13.44 -6.42 34.57
CA ALA A 528 -13.07 -7.58 33.78
C ALA A 528 -12.55 -7.30 32.34
N CYS A 529 -12.23 -6.07 31.99
CA CYS A 529 -11.59 -5.74 30.73
C CYS A 529 -10.15 -5.26 30.99
N ILE A 530 -9.16 -5.85 30.34
CA ILE A 530 -7.74 -5.51 30.48
C ILE A 530 -7.21 -5.04 29.13
N GLN A 531 -6.70 -3.82 29.10
CA GLN A 531 -6.08 -3.22 27.92
C GLN A 531 -4.65 -2.82 28.24
N GLY A 532 -3.76 -2.95 27.26
CA GLY A 532 -2.37 -2.57 27.40
C GLY A 532 -1.52 -3.00 26.20
N TYR A 533 -0.22 -3.09 26.44
CA TYR A 533 0.74 -3.54 25.42
C TYR A 533 1.92 -4.28 26.03
N GLY A 534 2.64 -5.05 25.19
CA GLY A 534 3.87 -5.73 25.56
C GLY A 534 4.89 -5.72 24.43
N VAL A 535 5.89 -4.86 24.53
CA VAL A 535 6.93 -4.63 23.52
C VAL A 535 8.23 -5.30 23.92
N VAL A 536 8.85 -6.06 23.03
CA VAL A 536 10.23 -6.56 23.19
C VAL A 536 11.17 -5.53 22.59
N LEU A 537 11.93 -4.84 23.47
CA LEU A 537 12.85 -3.78 23.08
C LEU A 537 14.10 -4.36 22.41
N GLY A 538 14.52 -3.74 21.30
CA GLY A 538 15.73 -4.10 20.57
C GLY A 538 15.59 -5.35 19.71
N ASP A 539 14.36 -5.83 19.45
CA ASP A 539 14.11 -6.99 18.62
C ASP A 539 12.84 -6.80 17.74
N ASN A 540 12.67 -7.63 16.73
CA ASN A 540 11.50 -7.60 15.88
C ASN A 540 10.29 -8.20 16.60
N ASN A 541 9.31 -7.36 16.92
CA ASN A 541 8.14 -7.72 17.70
C ASN A 541 7.19 -8.70 16.99
N ALA A 542 7.23 -8.80 15.66
CA ALA A 542 6.47 -9.81 14.91
C ALA A 542 6.98 -11.26 15.13
N CYS A 543 8.20 -11.42 15.63
CA CYS A 543 8.79 -12.73 15.92
C CYS A 543 8.38 -13.31 17.29
N TYR A 544 7.50 -12.64 18.03
CA TYR A 544 7.13 -13.05 19.38
C TYR A 544 5.64 -13.35 19.52
N GLU A 545 5.33 -14.51 20.12
CA GLU A 545 4.02 -14.83 20.64
C GLU A 545 3.88 -14.30 22.07
N ARG A 546 2.75 -13.67 22.38
CA ARG A 546 2.48 -13.06 23.68
C ARG A 546 1.32 -13.78 24.38
N MET A 547 1.47 -13.94 25.68
CA MET A 547 0.38 -14.41 26.55
C MET A 547 0.22 -13.50 27.75
N LEU A 548 -1.01 -13.09 28.03
CA LEU A 548 -1.37 -12.53 29.32
C LEU A 548 -1.41 -13.65 30.37
N VAL A 549 -0.82 -13.43 31.52
CA VAL A 549 -0.72 -14.38 32.62
C VAL A 549 -1.44 -13.84 33.83
N LEU A 550 -2.43 -14.57 34.33
CA LEU A 550 -3.17 -14.24 35.55
C LEU A 550 -2.74 -15.21 36.65
N TRP A 551 -1.94 -14.72 37.58
CA TRP A 551 -1.51 -15.52 38.72
C TRP A 551 -2.38 -15.19 39.94
N ARG A 552 -3.12 -16.20 40.45
CA ARG A 552 -4.01 -16.05 41.59
C ARG A 552 -3.17 -15.90 42.88
N GLN A 553 -3.40 -14.82 43.60
CA GLN A 553 -2.84 -14.63 44.93
C GLN A 553 -3.65 -15.50 45.95
N GLU A 554 -2.99 -16.37 46.70
CA GLU A 554 -3.61 -17.02 47.83
C GLU A 554 -3.80 -15.95 48.92
N GLU A 555 -5.03 -15.80 49.40
CA GLU A 555 -5.32 -14.94 50.54
C GLU A 555 -4.53 -15.45 51.76
N ILE A 556 -3.60 -14.67 52.28
CA ILE A 556 -3.15 -14.80 53.64
C ILE A 556 -4.32 -14.29 54.48
N VAL A 557 -5.13 -15.21 55.00
CA VAL A 557 -6.20 -14.91 55.98
C VAL A 557 -5.51 -14.41 57.25
N ALA A 558 -5.33 -13.09 57.36
CA ALA A 558 -5.10 -12.46 58.62
C ALA A 558 -6.45 -12.32 59.32
N GLU A 559 -6.67 -13.12 60.34
CA GLU A 559 -7.86 -13.07 61.20
C GLU A 559 -8.09 -11.60 61.67
N GLY A 560 -9.26 -11.07 61.35
CA GLY A 560 -9.89 -10.00 62.11
C GLY A 560 -9.80 -8.56 61.60
N ARG A 561 -9.96 -8.26 60.30
CA ARG A 561 -10.37 -6.92 59.84
C ARG A 561 -11.34 -7.01 58.66
N GLU A 562 -12.51 -6.40 58.82
CA GLU A 562 -13.47 -6.20 57.72
C GLU A 562 -12.81 -5.39 56.62
N PRO A 563 -12.95 -5.75 55.33
CA PRO A 563 -12.43 -5.00 54.20
C PRO A 563 -13.25 -3.73 54.00
N GLY A 564 -12.70 -2.60 54.37
CA GLY A 564 -13.22 -1.30 53.94
C GLY A 564 -13.09 -1.16 52.42
N LEU A 565 -14.17 -0.68 51.82
CA LEU A 565 -14.24 -0.24 50.42
C LEU A 565 -13.13 0.77 50.13
N THR A 566 -12.12 0.39 49.36
CA THR A 566 -11.13 1.33 48.83
C THR A 566 -11.14 1.26 47.29
N GLU A 567 -11.15 2.44 46.75
CA GLU A 567 -11.22 2.77 45.32
C GLU A 567 -10.18 2.03 44.44
N LEU A 568 -10.59 1.70 43.23
CA LEU A 568 -9.84 1.13 42.13
C LEU A 568 -8.54 1.94 41.85
N GLY A 569 -7.39 1.26 41.81
CA GLY A 569 -6.17 1.84 41.22
C GLY A 569 -4.98 2.01 42.12
N LEU A 570 -4.73 1.18 43.16
CA LEU A 570 -3.56 1.29 44.02
C LEU A 570 -2.43 0.33 43.65
N THR A 571 -1.24 0.89 43.40
CA THR A 571 0.04 0.19 43.42
C THR A 571 0.38 -0.23 44.85
N GLU A 572 0.43 -1.52 45.16
CA GLU A 572 0.87 -2.01 46.47
C GLU A 572 2.40 -1.98 46.58
N PRO A 573 2.99 -1.24 47.52
CA PRO A 573 4.41 -1.30 47.78
C PRO A 573 4.75 -2.61 48.52
N GLY A 574 5.70 -3.40 47.98
CA GLY A 574 6.25 -4.59 48.65
C GLY A 574 5.88 -5.94 48.06
N PHE A 575 5.34 -5.98 46.85
CA PHE A 575 5.02 -7.23 46.16
C PHE A 575 6.27 -8.06 45.83
N LYS A 576 6.28 -9.33 46.27
CA LYS A 576 7.28 -10.32 45.89
C LYS A 576 6.78 -11.07 44.65
N GLU A 577 7.50 -10.93 43.55
CA GLU A 577 7.18 -11.66 42.32
C GLU A 577 7.26 -13.18 42.52
N PRO A 578 6.38 -13.99 41.84
CA PRO A 578 6.43 -15.41 41.99
C PRO A 578 7.72 -16.01 41.42
N GLU A 579 8.18 -17.09 42.00
CA GLU A 579 9.38 -17.82 41.60
C GLU A 579 9.07 -19.31 41.43
N GLY A 580 9.90 -20.01 40.67
CA GLY A 580 9.77 -21.45 40.47
C GLY A 580 8.59 -21.87 39.58
N GLN A 581 7.85 -22.87 40.00
CA GLN A 581 6.70 -23.40 39.26
C GLN A 581 5.40 -22.82 39.83
N ILE A 582 4.64 -22.14 38.96
CA ILE A 582 3.37 -21.51 39.34
C ILE A 582 2.19 -22.12 38.58
N THR A 583 1.03 -22.16 39.21
CA THR A 583 -0.25 -22.41 38.54
C THR A 583 -0.91 -21.06 38.24
N CYS A 584 -1.23 -20.83 36.99
CA CYS A 584 -1.79 -19.56 36.52
C CYS A 584 -2.82 -19.78 35.42
N PHE A 585 -3.52 -18.74 35.05
CA PHE A 585 -4.41 -18.71 33.89
C PHE A 585 -3.70 -17.93 32.78
N CYS A 586 -3.62 -18.52 31.59
CA CYS A 586 -2.92 -17.97 30.43
C CYS A 586 -3.90 -17.66 29.32
N ILE A 587 -3.71 -16.52 28.69
CA ILE A 587 -4.50 -16.05 27.55
C ILE A 587 -3.52 -15.75 26.41
N PRO A 588 -3.50 -16.56 25.34
CA PRO A 588 -2.81 -16.18 24.12
C PRO A 588 -3.40 -14.89 23.57
N LEU A 589 -2.57 -13.93 23.22
CA LEU A 589 -3.00 -12.63 22.70
C LEU A 589 -2.87 -12.63 21.18
N SER A 590 -3.92 -12.23 20.50
CA SER A 590 -3.95 -12.09 19.03
C SER A 590 -3.27 -10.82 18.52
N GLY A 591 -2.77 -9.98 19.42
CA GLY A 591 -2.26 -8.65 19.08
C GLY A 591 -3.39 -7.66 18.78
N GLN A 592 -3.18 -6.41 19.09
CA GLN A 592 -4.06 -5.30 18.75
C GLN A 592 -3.24 -4.20 18.12
N TYR A 593 -3.77 -3.61 17.05
CA TYR A 593 -3.07 -2.54 16.34
C TYR A 593 -3.08 -1.24 17.16
N ARG A 594 -1.89 -0.71 17.41
CA ARG A 594 -1.61 0.46 18.24
C ARG A 594 -0.62 1.36 17.51
N PRO A 595 -1.07 2.18 16.56
CA PRO A 595 -0.20 3.08 15.79
C PRO A 595 0.57 4.07 16.68
N ASP A 596 -0.03 4.45 17.81
CA ASP A 596 0.61 5.29 18.83
C ASP A 596 1.91 4.69 19.40
N LEU A 597 2.04 3.36 19.45
CA LEU A 597 3.28 2.71 19.86
C LEU A 597 4.39 2.90 18.83
N GLY A 598 4.08 2.83 17.53
CA GLY A 598 5.02 3.11 16.46
C GLY A 598 5.48 4.57 16.47
N GLU A 599 4.54 5.51 16.67
CA GLU A 599 4.85 6.93 16.79
C GLU A 599 5.76 7.24 18.00
N ASN A 600 5.52 6.57 19.14
CA ASN A 600 6.26 6.78 20.39
C ASN A 600 7.58 5.98 20.48
N MET A 601 7.75 4.94 19.66
CA MET A 601 8.91 4.04 19.66
C MET A 601 9.43 3.80 18.24
N PRO A 602 9.82 4.85 17.50
CA PRO A 602 10.16 4.73 16.07
C PRO A 602 11.40 3.85 15.80
N ASP A 603 12.25 3.65 16.81
CA ASP A 603 13.45 2.80 16.71
C ASP A 603 13.16 1.31 16.95
N GLN A 604 11.90 0.92 17.19
CA GLN A 604 11.50 -0.45 17.45
C GLN A 604 10.69 -1.03 16.28
N SER A 605 10.98 -2.25 15.90
CA SER A 605 10.32 -2.91 14.76
C SER A 605 9.00 -3.57 15.14
N ASN A 606 7.92 -3.30 14.38
CA ASN A 606 6.59 -3.92 14.50
C ASN A 606 5.95 -3.79 15.90
N VAL A 607 6.14 -2.64 16.55
CA VAL A 607 5.57 -2.36 17.89
C VAL A 607 4.08 -2.06 17.85
N GLU A 608 3.56 -1.62 16.72
CA GLU A 608 2.14 -1.34 16.50
C GLU A 608 1.27 -2.58 16.73
N LEU A 609 1.87 -3.76 16.73
CA LEU A 609 1.20 -5.05 16.89
C LEU A 609 1.21 -5.56 18.32
N CYS A 610 1.76 -4.80 19.24
CA CYS A 610 2.03 -5.21 20.61
C CYS A 610 0.91 -4.88 21.59
N GLY A 611 -0.18 -4.25 21.11
CA GLY A 611 -1.36 -3.98 21.89
C GLY A 611 -2.16 -5.23 22.22
N PHE A 612 -2.96 -5.15 23.27
CA PHE A 612 -3.99 -6.14 23.57
C PHE A 612 -5.18 -5.48 24.26
N TRP A 613 -6.36 -6.07 24.02
CA TRP A 613 -7.59 -5.73 24.70
C TRP A 613 -8.37 -7.02 24.94
N TRP A 614 -8.38 -7.50 26.17
CA TRP A 614 -8.96 -8.78 26.52
C TRP A 614 -10.06 -8.65 27.56
N LYS A 615 -11.13 -9.47 27.38
CA LYS A 615 -12.22 -9.65 28.31
C LYS A 615 -12.47 -11.15 28.53
N PRO A 616 -12.57 -11.64 29.78
CA PRO A 616 -12.91 -13.02 30.01
C PRO A 616 -14.35 -13.34 29.59
N LEU A 617 -14.55 -14.56 29.12
CA LEU A 617 -15.91 -15.09 29.00
C LEU A 617 -16.56 -15.14 30.40
N PRO A 618 -17.85 -14.78 30.54
CA PRO A 618 -18.57 -14.86 31.82
C PRO A 618 -18.39 -16.22 32.48
N GLY A 619 -18.01 -16.25 33.77
CA GLY A 619 -17.80 -17.47 34.52
C GLY A 619 -16.54 -18.28 34.21
N SER A 620 -15.72 -17.87 33.24
CA SER A 620 -14.50 -18.60 32.85
C SER A 620 -13.31 -18.39 33.80
N LEU A 621 -13.35 -17.36 34.62
CA LEU A 621 -12.30 -17.04 35.60
C LEU A 621 -12.90 -17.16 37.03
N PRO A 622 -12.34 -18.04 37.91
CA PRO A 622 -12.82 -18.16 39.28
C PRO A 622 -12.73 -16.84 40.06
N PRO A 623 -13.62 -16.61 41.04
CA PRO A 623 -13.51 -15.46 41.94
C PRO A 623 -12.17 -15.42 42.65
N GLY A 624 -11.55 -14.24 42.72
CA GLY A 624 -10.26 -14.08 43.40
C GLY A 624 -9.51 -12.84 42.95
N ARG A 625 -8.31 -12.67 43.54
CA ARG A 625 -7.35 -11.61 43.15
C ARG A 625 -6.26 -12.20 42.27
N TYR A 626 -6.05 -11.59 41.12
CA TYR A 626 -5.09 -12.05 40.12
C TYR A 626 -4.06 -10.99 39.82
N ARG A 627 -2.79 -11.34 39.96
CA ARG A 627 -1.69 -10.54 39.48
C ARG A 627 -1.53 -10.71 37.98
N LEU A 628 -1.28 -9.60 37.29
CA LEU A 628 -1.15 -9.58 35.85
C LEU A 628 0.31 -9.65 35.44
N GLY A 629 0.66 -10.61 34.61
CA GLY A 629 1.96 -10.75 33.95
C GLY A 629 1.80 -10.95 32.47
N MET A 630 2.88 -10.79 31.74
CA MET A 630 2.96 -11.07 30.32
C MET A 630 4.20 -11.90 30.02
N THR A 631 4.04 -12.90 29.16
CA THR A 631 5.15 -13.60 28.54
C THR A 631 5.26 -13.21 27.06
N ALA A 632 6.51 -13.12 26.57
CA ALA A 632 6.84 -13.02 25.16
C ALA A 632 7.82 -14.15 24.81
N CYS A 633 7.39 -15.05 23.94
CA CYS A 633 8.18 -16.20 23.49
C CYS A 633 8.50 -16.05 22.01
N SER A 634 9.80 -16.12 21.62
CA SER A 634 10.14 -16.12 20.22
C SER A 634 9.53 -17.34 19.51
N LYS A 635 9.06 -17.20 18.28
CA LYS A 635 8.50 -18.28 17.45
C LYS A 635 9.47 -19.46 17.33
N THR A 636 10.79 -19.22 17.41
CA THR A 636 11.81 -20.27 17.46
C THR A 636 11.92 -20.98 18.81
N GLY A 637 11.21 -20.50 19.85
CA GLY A 637 11.28 -21.04 21.22
C GLY A 637 12.57 -20.77 21.99
N ARG A 638 13.54 -20.07 21.40
CA ARG A 638 14.87 -19.81 21.99
C ARG A 638 14.85 -18.73 23.06
N ILE A 639 14.04 -17.69 22.85
CA ILE A 639 13.92 -16.54 23.78
C ILE A 639 12.54 -16.65 24.46
N LYS A 640 12.55 -16.63 25.80
CA LYS A 640 11.34 -16.61 26.62
C LYS A 640 11.49 -15.53 27.67
N LEU A 641 10.66 -14.51 27.57
CA LEU A 641 10.64 -13.36 28.46
C LEU A 641 9.37 -13.37 29.31
N ILE A 642 9.46 -12.85 30.53
CA ILE A 642 8.30 -12.60 31.41
C ILE A 642 8.50 -11.29 32.15
N ASN A 643 7.42 -10.52 32.26
CA ASN A 643 7.37 -9.32 33.09
C ASN A 643 6.01 -9.24 33.82
N TRP A 644 5.98 -8.55 34.96
CA TRP A 644 4.80 -8.41 35.83
C TRP A 644 4.36 -6.96 35.94
N SER A 645 3.05 -6.74 35.91
CA SER A 645 2.45 -5.43 36.18
C SER A 645 2.22 -5.20 37.67
N SER A 646 2.17 -3.95 38.11
CA SER A 646 1.69 -3.58 39.43
C SER A 646 0.15 -3.73 39.59
N HIS A 647 -0.59 -3.93 38.50
CA HIS A 647 -2.04 -4.03 38.53
C HIS A 647 -2.52 -5.40 39.04
N VAL A 648 -3.66 -5.38 39.73
CA VAL A 648 -4.36 -6.56 40.24
C VAL A 648 -5.77 -6.57 39.70
N LEU A 649 -6.16 -7.68 39.06
CA LEU A 649 -7.53 -7.91 38.65
C LEU A 649 -8.27 -8.58 39.82
N GLN A 650 -9.36 -8.00 40.25
CA GLN A 650 -10.24 -8.61 41.27
C GLN A 650 -11.55 -9.06 40.63
N THR A 651 -11.85 -10.35 40.71
CA THR A 651 -13.13 -10.92 40.27
C THR A 651 -14.02 -11.14 41.45
N GLY A 652 -15.21 -10.53 41.48
CA GLY A 652 -16.05 -10.43 42.67
C GLY A 652 -16.91 -11.64 42.97
N LEU A 653 -17.42 -11.68 44.22
CA LEU A 653 -18.37 -12.64 44.77
C LEU A 653 -19.86 -12.35 44.40
N LYS A 654 -20.15 -11.26 43.67
CA LYS A 654 -21.52 -10.97 43.17
C LYS A 654 -21.54 -11.09 41.67
N GLY A 655 -22.36 -12.08 41.26
CA GLY A 655 -22.50 -12.51 39.88
C GLY A 655 -22.61 -11.38 38.86
N TRP A 656 -22.04 -11.63 37.73
CA TRP A 656 -22.29 -10.97 36.48
C TRP A 656 -23.82 -10.98 36.23
N LYS A 657 -24.49 -9.87 36.49
CA LYS A 657 -25.85 -9.66 35.97
C LYS A 657 -25.69 -9.06 34.60
N GLU A 658 -26.20 -9.80 33.60
CA GLU A 658 -26.59 -9.24 32.33
C GLU A 658 -27.59 -8.10 32.57
N GLU A 659 -27.31 -6.90 32.08
CA GLU A 659 -28.29 -5.96 31.63
C GLU A 659 -28.02 -5.66 30.14
#